data_2e644c621a6fa4238f9e9ff5568ac39c
#
_entry.id   2e644c621a6fa4238f9e9ff5568ac39c
#
_cell.length_a   1.000
_cell.length_b   1.000
_cell.length_c   1.000
_cell.angle_alpha   90.00
_cell.angle_beta   90.00
_cell.angle_gamma   90.00
#
_symmetry.space_group_name_H-M   'P 1'
#
loop_
_entity.id
_entity.type
_entity.pdbx_description
1 polymer ?
#
loop_
_entity_poly.entity_id
_entity_poly.type
_entity_poly.pdbx_seq_one_letter_code
_entity_poly.pdbx_strand_id
1 'polypeptide(L)'
;MRFLKELVVPFLLLIGLNQAISQPLNRPSRAMNIAAAETALENKNYYGAIDFFREAYNEEKDDELYRKMAFCYYKIRDYNRSRLYYNRLLRKMPEGKYDMYYEWGRMNKMLGNYEEARKAFRPALSAPGDSLKWLAEQELKGMVLAEGLREDPKFKVYNAGDIINKRFGELSPAINVDSTLYFSEIDANRPIEIKQNKSPEKAKIMTVQLGAPINQLEKNKLESPINEGNFNIGGLSFSPDGNFMYYQRVDLQNSEVKSTRLFVSKKNDEGQWMAGRELRLPSDWVMLYSSFAVYTGNSVVFFSAEIPGGYGGLDLYYAPLERNSIGTPVNLGPKINSPGDEITPFFQGRELYFSSTGWPGLGGLDVFISKWTGGDWTNPVNMAPPINSRVDDFYLKWTKDWRTGTLLSNRPGGHFLRSETCCDDIYLVERKPVAIAVEFETFSDKFQLQDVQVTPYLSSKGQFEKAKEKSSSSYTHFFSLDGESYYKFVANKEGHFPDSMIINTVGIKSDTVLNYSLVLPPIDGLEGAGKEGEEIIRINQPIRLNNIYYDFDDDEILPDAEDDLSYLLELLNDYPEMIIELSSHTDARGSDAYNKELSQRRAKSAKKWLVGRGVNPGRVRAIGYGETQLLNQCENGISCTDEEHRINRRTEFKILEGPTEIIIEKKRFEKKEKKKSKASNKREDTTPGPRIKFERTFHDLGEVERGTTPEFEYSFTNTGTDDLLIEIVTGCECTEIEWTTDAIAPGEKGVIRAKLLSADKETDGQHNFDIDVVSNTAQLSHLLEYRAKIITK
;
A
#
# COMPACT_ATOMS: atom_id res chain seq x y z
N MET A 1 -34.66 -85.86 45.50
CA MET A 1 -35.19 -85.16 44.33
C MET A 1 -36.20 -84.04 44.67
N ARG A 2 -36.19 -83.54 45.87
CA ARG A 2 -37.09 -82.42 46.30
C ARG A 2 -36.30 -81.08 46.55
N PHE A 3 -34.98 -81.15 46.62
CA PHE A 3 -34.09 -79.99 46.88
C PHE A 3 -33.65 -79.17 45.69
N LEU A 4 -33.89 -79.68 44.46
CA LEU A 4 -33.46 -78.99 43.22
C LEU A 4 -34.51 -78.08 42.57
N LYS A 5 -35.77 -78.10 43.11
CA LYS A 5 -36.85 -77.24 42.53
C LYS A 5 -36.93 -75.85 43.15
N GLU A 6 -36.42 -75.70 44.39
CA GLU A 6 -36.54 -74.42 45.09
C GLU A 6 -35.39 -73.41 44.78
N LEU A 7 -34.28 -73.94 44.12
CA LEU A 7 -33.14 -73.07 43.77
C LEU A 7 -33.17 -72.49 42.33
N VAL A 8 -34.06 -73.00 41.51
CA VAL A 8 -34.17 -72.60 40.07
C VAL A 8 -35.09 -71.39 39.89
N VAL A 9 -36.07 -71.21 40.77
CA VAL A 9 -37.03 -70.06 40.62
C VAL A 9 -36.41 -68.69 41.02
N PRO A 10 -35.63 -68.60 42.09
CA PRO A 10 -34.98 -67.33 42.41
C PRO A 10 -33.87 -66.93 41.44
N PHE A 11 -33.20 -67.94 40.75
CA PHE A 11 -32.14 -67.65 39.77
C PHE A 11 -32.70 -67.15 38.42
N LEU A 12 -33.85 -67.60 38.02
CA LEU A 12 -34.54 -67.09 36.82
C LEU A 12 -35.13 -65.70 37.03
N LEU A 13 -35.60 -65.38 38.29
CA LEU A 13 -36.06 -64.06 38.64
C LEU A 13 -34.87 -63.08 38.73
N LEU A 14 -33.69 -63.50 39.12
CA LEU A 14 -32.46 -62.67 39.14
C LEU A 14 -31.91 -62.40 37.73
N ILE A 15 -32.02 -63.34 36.83
CA ILE A 15 -31.63 -63.20 35.41
C ILE A 15 -32.65 -62.29 34.68
N GLY A 16 -33.92 -62.39 34.99
CA GLY A 16 -34.95 -61.49 34.48
C GLY A 16 -34.84 -60.06 34.97
N LEU A 17 -34.37 -59.80 36.20
CA LEU A 17 -34.14 -58.51 36.76
C LEU A 17 -32.84 -57.86 36.27
N ASN A 18 -31.82 -58.62 35.95
CA ASN A 18 -30.60 -58.15 35.32
C ASN A 18 -30.73 -57.73 33.84
N GLN A 19 -31.71 -58.26 33.12
CA GLN A 19 -32.08 -57.86 31.78
C GLN A 19 -32.97 -56.60 31.77
N ALA A 20 -33.63 -56.24 32.86
CA ALA A 20 -34.47 -55.07 33.00
C ALA A 20 -33.65 -53.81 33.45
N ILE A 21 -32.39 -54.00 33.87
CA ILE A 21 -31.54 -52.89 34.36
C ILE A 21 -30.54 -52.38 33.28
N SER A 22 -30.41 -53.02 32.14
CA SER A 22 -29.71 -52.47 31.01
C SER A 22 -30.69 -51.69 30.11
N GLN A 23 -31.33 -50.64 30.63
CA GLN A 23 -31.78 -49.62 29.74
C GLN A 23 -30.51 -49.07 29.05
N PRO A 24 -30.41 -49.10 27.71
CA PRO A 24 -29.34 -48.42 27.04
C PRO A 24 -29.43 -46.96 27.50
N LEU A 25 -28.35 -46.40 28.06
CA LEU A 25 -28.21 -44.95 28.25
C LEU A 25 -28.82 -44.31 27.02
N ASN A 26 -29.84 -43.45 27.22
CA ASN A 26 -30.56 -42.78 26.15
C ASN A 26 -29.54 -42.16 25.21
N ARG A 27 -29.30 -42.78 24.07
CA ARG A 27 -28.53 -42.10 23.00
C ARG A 27 -29.37 -40.88 22.64
N PRO A 28 -28.76 -39.71 22.54
CA PRO A 28 -29.47 -38.56 22.05
C PRO A 28 -30.17 -38.86 20.74
N SER A 29 -31.44 -38.46 20.60
CA SER A 29 -32.17 -38.67 19.35
C SER A 29 -31.52 -37.86 18.21
N ARG A 30 -31.78 -38.26 16.95
CA ARG A 30 -31.35 -37.53 15.76
C ARG A 30 -31.67 -36.05 15.87
N ALA A 31 -32.89 -35.68 16.29
CA ALA A 31 -33.30 -34.29 16.48
C ALA A 31 -32.46 -33.56 17.54
N MET A 32 -32.12 -34.23 18.66
CA MET A 32 -31.24 -33.68 19.70
C MET A 32 -29.79 -33.46 19.16
N ASN A 33 -29.30 -34.44 18.40
CA ASN A 33 -27.97 -34.31 17.78
C ASN A 33 -27.93 -33.16 16.76
N ILE A 34 -28.97 -32.96 15.94
CA ILE A 34 -29.04 -31.82 15.02
C ILE A 34 -29.09 -30.52 15.79
N ALA A 35 -29.92 -30.39 16.81
CA ALA A 35 -30.00 -29.16 17.63
C ALA A 35 -28.67 -28.85 18.33
N ALA A 36 -27.99 -29.85 18.87
CA ALA A 36 -26.67 -29.71 19.46
C ALA A 36 -25.62 -29.29 18.42
N ALA A 37 -25.69 -29.86 17.21
CA ALA A 37 -24.80 -29.49 16.10
C ALA A 37 -25.03 -28.05 15.64
N GLU A 38 -26.28 -27.60 15.50
CA GLU A 38 -26.61 -26.22 15.13
C GLU A 38 -26.10 -25.24 16.21
N THR A 39 -26.35 -25.53 17.48
CA THR A 39 -25.80 -24.72 18.58
C THR A 39 -24.28 -24.68 18.56
N ALA A 40 -23.62 -25.82 18.28
CA ALA A 40 -22.16 -25.86 18.15
C ALA A 40 -21.68 -25.02 16.94
N LEU A 41 -22.45 -25.08 15.83
CA LEU A 41 -22.14 -24.29 14.61
C LEU A 41 -22.29 -22.78 14.84
N GLU A 42 -23.37 -22.35 15.50
CA GLU A 42 -23.59 -20.95 15.90
C GLU A 42 -22.45 -20.46 16.79
N ASN A 43 -22.00 -21.30 17.70
CA ASN A 43 -20.84 -20.99 18.57
C ASN A 43 -19.47 -21.20 17.91
N LYS A 44 -19.43 -21.43 16.60
CA LYS A 44 -18.19 -21.69 15.81
C LYS A 44 -17.34 -22.85 16.34
N ASN A 45 -17.94 -23.73 17.13
CA ASN A 45 -17.36 -25.00 17.53
C ASN A 45 -17.53 -26.05 16.42
N TYR A 46 -16.80 -25.91 15.33
CA TYR A 46 -16.92 -26.74 14.13
C TYR A 46 -16.56 -28.21 14.37
N TYR A 47 -15.61 -28.47 15.29
CA TYR A 47 -15.28 -29.85 15.68
C TYR A 47 -16.48 -30.55 16.37
N GLY A 48 -17.10 -29.90 17.33
CA GLY A 48 -18.30 -30.39 18.00
C GLY A 48 -19.46 -30.54 17.04
N ALA A 49 -19.68 -29.57 16.17
CA ALA A 49 -20.72 -29.62 15.15
C ALA A 49 -20.56 -30.84 14.21
N ILE A 50 -19.32 -31.12 13.74
CA ILE A 50 -19.04 -32.32 12.90
C ILE A 50 -19.42 -33.59 13.62
N ASP A 51 -19.08 -33.74 14.89
CA ASP A 51 -19.36 -34.97 15.64
C ASP A 51 -20.87 -35.18 15.81
N PHE A 52 -21.61 -34.14 16.21
CA PHE A 52 -23.08 -34.24 16.32
C PHE A 52 -23.78 -34.43 14.98
N PHE A 53 -23.37 -33.71 13.93
CA PHE A 53 -23.94 -33.94 12.59
C PHE A 53 -23.64 -35.34 12.08
N ARG A 54 -22.51 -35.91 12.39
CA ARG A 54 -22.14 -37.28 12.01
C ARG A 54 -23.02 -38.29 12.71
N GLU A 55 -23.28 -38.15 14.01
CA GLU A 55 -24.20 -39.00 14.73
C GLU A 55 -25.62 -38.95 14.14
N ALA A 56 -26.14 -37.75 13.91
CA ALA A 56 -27.45 -37.58 13.27
C ALA A 56 -27.50 -38.16 11.85
N TYR A 57 -26.45 -38.03 11.05
CA TYR A 57 -26.35 -38.58 9.70
C TYR A 57 -26.22 -40.10 9.68
N ASN A 58 -25.63 -40.70 10.70
CA ASN A 58 -25.55 -42.17 10.80
C ASN A 58 -26.91 -42.81 11.07
N GLU A 59 -27.82 -42.14 11.80
CA GLU A 59 -29.17 -42.62 12.02
C GLU A 59 -30.00 -42.54 10.72
N GLU A 60 -29.94 -41.44 10.01
CA GLU A 60 -30.62 -41.25 8.74
C GLU A 60 -29.78 -40.36 7.81
N LYS A 61 -29.55 -40.85 6.58
CA LYS A 61 -28.77 -40.17 5.56
C LYS A 61 -29.48 -38.94 5.04
N ASP A 62 -28.85 -37.74 5.26
CA ASP A 62 -29.41 -36.46 4.91
C ASP A 62 -28.32 -35.63 4.19
N ASP A 63 -28.57 -35.22 2.97
CA ASP A 63 -27.59 -34.46 2.17
C ASP A 63 -27.38 -33.06 2.70
N GLU A 64 -28.32 -32.45 3.43
CA GLU A 64 -28.14 -31.15 4.06
C GLU A 64 -27.17 -31.24 5.27
N LEU A 65 -27.32 -32.29 6.11
CA LEU A 65 -26.33 -32.53 7.17
C LEU A 65 -24.95 -32.82 6.61
N TYR A 66 -24.90 -33.49 5.46
CA TYR A 66 -23.66 -33.76 4.77
C TYR A 66 -23.01 -32.49 4.25
N ARG A 67 -23.81 -31.53 3.74
CA ARG A 67 -23.35 -30.17 3.32
C ARG A 67 -22.81 -29.36 4.50
N LYS A 68 -23.51 -29.38 5.63
CA LYS A 68 -23.06 -28.69 6.86
C LYS A 68 -21.75 -29.28 7.39
N MET A 69 -21.56 -30.58 7.32
CA MET A 69 -20.27 -31.21 7.64
C MET A 69 -19.18 -30.78 6.67
N ALA A 70 -19.46 -30.67 5.36
CA ALA A 70 -18.50 -30.16 4.38
C ALA A 70 -18.02 -28.74 4.75
N PHE A 71 -18.98 -27.87 5.08
CA PHE A 71 -18.69 -26.51 5.56
C PHE A 71 -17.86 -26.48 6.85
N CYS A 72 -18.20 -27.32 7.84
CA CYS A 72 -17.42 -27.44 9.06
C CYS A 72 -15.99 -27.90 8.79
N TYR A 73 -15.79 -28.89 7.90
CA TYR A 73 -14.47 -29.33 7.50
C TYR A 73 -13.67 -28.23 6.82
N TYR A 74 -14.31 -27.39 6.00
CA TYR A 74 -13.67 -26.18 5.45
C TYR A 74 -13.21 -25.22 6.56
N LYS A 75 -14.08 -24.92 7.52
CA LYS A 75 -13.80 -23.99 8.62
C LYS A 75 -12.68 -24.46 9.54
N ILE A 76 -12.49 -25.77 9.72
CA ILE A 76 -11.33 -26.35 10.43
C ILE A 76 -10.14 -26.62 9.50
N ARG A 77 -10.22 -26.14 8.25
CA ARG A 77 -9.16 -26.23 7.24
C ARG A 77 -8.77 -27.67 6.86
N ASP A 78 -9.66 -28.65 7.06
CA ASP A 78 -9.52 -29.96 6.49
C ASP A 78 -10.06 -29.96 5.06
N TYR A 79 -9.33 -29.34 4.17
CA TYR A 79 -9.73 -29.13 2.78
C TYR A 79 -9.93 -30.44 2.03
N ASN A 80 -9.17 -31.49 2.37
CA ASN A 80 -9.34 -32.81 1.76
C ASN A 80 -10.70 -33.40 2.06
N ARG A 81 -11.12 -33.42 3.34
CA ARG A 81 -12.46 -33.94 3.70
C ARG A 81 -13.55 -33.03 3.16
N SER A 82 -13.45 -31.73 3.31
CA SER A 82 -14.42 -30.79 2.76
C SER A 82 -14.64 -31.03 1.26
N ARG A 83 -13.56 -31.12 0.47
CA ARG A 83 -13.60 -31.43 -0.97
C ARG A 83 -14.32 -32.74 -1.29
N LEU A 84 -14.04 -33.81 -0.53
CA LEU A 84 -14.69 -35.13 -0.74
C LEU A 84 -16.20 -35.06 -0.49
N TYR A 85 -16.61 -34.31 0.54
CA TYR A 85 -18.02 -34.15 0.86
C TYR A 85 -18.76 -33.34 -0.23
N TYR A 86 -18.23 -32.20 -0.66
CA TYR A 86 -18.80 -31.44 -1.77
C TYR A 86 -18.84 -32.24 -3.08
N ASN A 87 -17.78 -32.95 -3.44
CA ASN A 87 -17.74 -33.79 -4.63
C ASN A 87 -18.85 -34.83 -4.63
N ARG A 88 -19.11 -35.50 -3.48
CA ARG A 88 -20.19 -36.47 -3.35
C ARG A 88 -21.58 -35.84 -3.54
N LEU A 89 -21.80 -34.66 -2.96
CA LEU A 89 -23.06 -33.91 -3.12
C LEU A 89 -23.28 -33.48 -4.57
N LEU A 90 -22.27 -32.92 -5.22
CA LEU A 90 -22.36 -32.45 -6.60
C LEU A 90 -22.60 -33.61 -7.61
N ARG A 91 -22.08 -34.81 -7.34
CA ARG A 91 -22.39 -35.99 -8.17
C ARG A 91 -23.85 -36.42 -8.08
N LYS A 92 -24.52 -36.18 -6.96
CA LYS A 92 -25.93 -36.49 -6.77
C LYS A 92 -26.88 -35.42 -7.32
N MET A 93 -26.51 -34.17 -7.15
CA MET A 93 -27.32 -32.98 -7.47
C MET A 93 -26.48 -31.95 -8.18
N PRO A 94 -26.20 -32.10 -9.48
CA PRO A 94 -25.27 -31.22 -10.17
C PRO A 94 -25.86 -29.85 -10.57
N GLU A 95 -27.18 -29.74 -10.64
CA GLU A 95 -27.87 -28.56 -11.16
C GLU A 95 -28.22 -27.55 -10.07
N GLY A 96 -28.05 -26.26 -10.36
CA GLY A 96 -28.46 -25.15 -9.49
C GLY A 96 -27.67 -25.00 -8.17
N LYS A 97 -26.53 -25.68 -8.03
CA LYS A 97 -25.72 -25.69 -6.80
C LYS A 97 -24.46 -24.87 -6.97
N TYR A 98 -24.60 -23.63 -7.45
CA TYR A 98 -23.48 -22.70 -7.79
C TYR A 98 -22.54 -22.42 -6.62
N ASP A 99 -23.10 -22.27 -5.41
CA ASP A 99 -22.36 -22.09 -4.15
C ASP A 99 -21.48 -23.30 -3.83
N MET A 100 -22.02 -24.51 -3.96
CA MET A 100 -21.25 -25.74 -3.72
C MET A 100 -20.16 -25.96 -4.77
N TYR A 101 -20.39 -25.59 -6.03
CA TYR A 101 -19.36 -25.59 -7.07
C TYR A 101 -18.25 -24.63 -6.73
N TYR A 102 -18.58 -23.41 -6.30
CA TYR A 102 -17.61 -22.41 -5.87
C TYR A 102 -16.75 -22.92 -4.71
N GLU A 103 -17.37 -23.41 -3.65
CA GLU A 103 -16.64 -23.94 -2.49
C GLU A 103 -15.78 -25.18 -2.86
N TRP A 104 -16.30 -26.08 -3.69
CA TRP A 104 -15.53 -27.21 -4.17
C TRP A 104 -14.33 -26.76 -5.04
N GLY A 105 -14.52 -25.74 -5.83
CA GLY A 105 -13.43 -25.08 -6.59
C GLY A 105 -12.34 -24.56 -5.69
N ARG A 106 -12.70 -23.84 -4.63
CA ARG A 106 -11.75 -23.34 -3.64
C ARG A 106 -10.96 -24.45 -2.97
N MET A 107 -11.64 -25.54 -2.55
CA MET A 107 -10.94 -26.68 -1.96
C MET A 107 -9.94 -27.30 -2.93
N ASN A 108 -10.31 -27.46 -4.19
CA ASN A 108 -9.41 -28.01 -5.21
C ASN A 108 -8.22 -27.08 -5.46
N LYS A 109 -8.43 -25.76 -5.51
CA LYS A 109 -7.36 -24.76 -5.67
C LYS A 109 -6.35 -24.83 -4.51
N MET A 110 -6.80 -24.80 -3.25
CA MET A 110 -5.94 -24.91 -2.06
C MET A 110 -5.18 -26.21 -1.96
N LEU A 111 -5.71 -27.30 -2.55
CA LEU A 111 -5.02 -28.59 -2.63
C LEU A 111 -4.10 -28.71 -3.85
N GLY A 112 -4.02 -27.69 -4.71
CA GLY A 112 -3.21 -27.68 -5.92
C GLY A 112 -3.84 -28.41 -7.11
N ASN A 113 -5.12 -28.81 -7.02
CA ASN A 113 -5.86 -29.48 -8.10
C ASN A 113 -6.45 -28.43 -9.06
N TYR A 114 -5.62 -27.64 -9.70
CA TYR A 114 -6.03 -26.45 -10.46
C TYR A 114 -6.98 -26.76 -11.62
N GLU A 115 -6.80 -27.87 -12.34
CA GLU A 115 -7.71 -28.26 -13.42
C GLU A 115 -9.12 -28.55 -12.92
N GLU A 116 -9.25 -29.23 -11.80
CA GLU A 116 -10.57 -29.51 -11.18
C GLU A 116 -11.17 -28.23 -10.60
N ALA A 117 -10.35 -27.32 -10.07
CA ALA A 117 -10.79 -26.02 -9.60
C ALA A 117 -11.37 -25.16 -10.75
N ARG A 118 -10.70 -25.12 -11.92
CA ARG A 118 -11.23 -24.41 -13.11
C ARG A 118 -12.58 -24.97 -13.57
N LYS A 119 -12.71 -26.28 -13.59
CA LYS A 119 -14.00 -26.94 -13.92
C LYS A 119 -15.09 -26.60 -12.92
N ALA A 120 -14.73 -26.47 -11.65
CA ALA A 120 -15.66 -26.13 -10.58
C ALA A 120 -16.14 -24.68 -10.61
N PHE A 121 -15.26 -23.71 -10.90
CA PHE A 121 -15.64 -22.30 -10.94
C PHE A 121 -16.51 -21.91 -12.14
N ARG A 122 -16.43 -22.65 -13.27
CA ARG A 122 -17.22 -22.34 -14.47
C ARG A 122 -18.74 -22.34 -14.25
N PRO A 123 -19.36 -23.34 -13.60
CA PRO A 123 -20.78 -23.26 -13.27
C PRO A 123 -21.14 -22.06 -12.40
N ALA A 124 -20.28 -21.67 -11.44
CA ALA A 124 -20.51 -20.54 -10.56
C ALA A 124 -20.59 -19.19 -11.31
N LEU A 125 -20.02 -19.07 -12.51
CA LEU A 125 -20.19 -17.90 -13.38
C LEU A 125 -21.64 -17.71 -13.88
N SER A 126 -22.47 -18.74 -13.82
CA SER A 126 -23.88 -18.69 -14.18
C SER A 126 -24.79 -18.53 -12.97
N ALA A 127 -24.24 -18.24 -11.79
CA ALA A 127 -25.01 -18.05 -10.57
C ALA A 127 -25.96 -16.82 -10.71
N PRO A 128 -27.18 -16.92 -10.18
CA PRO A 128 -28.03 -15.77 -10.03
C PRO A 128 -27.44 -14.84 -8.95
N GLY A 129 -27.14 -13.62 -9.32
CA GLY A 129 -26.54 -12.61 -8.43
C GLY A 129 -25.06 -12.34 -8.74
N ASP A 130 -24.69 -11.06 -8.53
CA ASP A 130 -23.40 -10.55 -9.02
C ASP A 130 -22.22 -10.97 -8.13
N SER A 131 -22.43 -11.12 -6.81
CA SER A 131 -21.35 -11.39 -5.85
C SER A 131 -20.66 -12.74 -6.09
N LEU A 132 -21.43 -13.83 -6.20
CA LEU A 132 -20.84 -15.16 -6.40
C LEU A 132 -20.20 -15.30 -7.78
N LYS A 133 -20.82 -14.71 -8.80
CA LYS A 133 -20.24 -14.62 -10.15
C LYS A 133 -18.92 -13.87 -10.13
N TRP A 134 -18.89 -12.69 -9.50
CA TRP A 134 -17.69 -11.88 -9.37
C TRP A 134 -16.57 -12.64 -8.66
N LEU A 135 -16.87 -13.29 -7.53
CA LEU A 135 -15.89 -14.11 -6.78
C LEU A 135 -15.35 -15.25 -7.64
N ALA A 136 -16.20 -15.98 -8.39
CA ALA A 136 -15.74 -17.03 -9.29
C ALA A 136 -14.83 -16.49 -10.43
N GLU A 137 -15.11 -15.30 -10.94
CA GLU A 137 -14.23 -14.62 -11.90
C GLU A 137 -12.86 -14.29 -11.29
N GLN A 138 -12.81 -13.79 -10.03
CA GLN A 138 -11.54 -13.48 -9.37
C GLN A 138 -10.73 -14.75 -9.09
N GLU A 139 -11.39 -15.84 -8.70
CA GLU A 139 -10.72 -17.13 -8.52
C GLU A 139 -10.07 -17.63 -9.83
N LEU A 140 -10.76 -17.53 -10.96
CA LEU A 140 -10.21 -17.88 -12.27
C LEU A 140 -9.03 -16.97 -12.67
N LYS A 141 -9.13 -15.66 -12.40
CA LYS A 141 -8.02 -14.72 -12.61
C LYS A 141 -6.82 -15.05 -11.70
N GLY A 142 -7.08 -15.41 -10.45
CA GLY A 142 -6.05 -15.83 -9.50
C GLY A 142 -5.29 -17.07 -9.96
N MET A 143 -5.99 -18.03 -10.56
CA MET A 143 -5.35 -19.22 -11.14
C MET A 143 -4.46 -18.91 -12.35
N VAL A 144 -4.88 -17.96 -13.20
CA VAL A 144 -4.03 -17.47 -14.30
C VAL A 144 -2.81 -16.74 -13.74
N LEU A 145 -3.02 -15.93 -12.71
CA LEU A 145 -1.95 -15.22 -12.00
C LEU A 145 -0.92 -16.20 -11.42
N ALA A 146 -1.38 -17.28 -10.78
CA ALA A 146 -0.52 -18.30 -10.17
C ALA A 146 0.41 -19.00 -11.19
N GLU A 147 -0.03 -19.17 -12.43
CA GLU A 147 0.82 -19.74 -13.50
C GLU A 147 1.97 -18.84 -13.92
N GLY A 148 1.76 -17.52 -13.84
CA GLY A 148 2.75 -16.51 -14.27
C GLY A 148 3.67 -16.00 -13.16
N LEU A 149 3.23 -16.09 -11.90
CA LEU A 149 4.02 -15.57 -10.78
C LEU A 149 5.26 -16.41 -10.50
N ARG A 150 6.33 -15.72 -10.17
CA ARG A 150 7.58 -16.31 -9.64
C ARG A 150 7.77 -15.83 -8.20
N GLU A 151 8.57 -16.55 -7.46
CA GLU A 151 8.99 -16.09 -6.13
C GLU A 151 9.68 -14.73 -6.24
N ASP A 152 9.24 -13.78 -5.41
CA ASP A 152 9.94 -12.49 -5.29
C ASP A 152 11.21 -12.71 -4.45
N PRO A 153 12.41 -12.62 -5.04
CA PRO A 153 13.67 -12.91 -4.36
C PRO A 153 14.00 -11.92 -3.23
N LYS A 154 13.24 -10.83 -3.14
CA LYS A 154 13.38 -9.84 -2.05
C LYS A 154 12.88 -10.37 -0.72
N PHE A 155 11.99 -11.34 -0.74
CA PHE A 155 11.40 -11.87 0.47
C PHE A 155 11.93 -13.27 0.76
N LYS A 156 12.09 -13.57 2.05
CA LYS A 156 12.32 -14.89 2.56
C LYS A 156 11.30 -15.15 3.66
N VAL A 157 10.56 -16.24 3.54
CA VAL A 157 9.55 -16.66 4.50
C VAL A 157 9.95 -17.99 5.09
N TYR A 158 9.97 -18.09 6.42
CA TYR A 158 10.34 -19.31 7.11
C TYR A 158 9.54 -19.50 8.40
N ASN A 159 9.23 -20.75 8.74
CA ASN A 159 8.51 -21.08 9.95
C ASN A 159 9.26 -20.60 11.19
N ALA A 160 8.58 -19.98 12.14
CA ALA A 160 9.19 -19.45 13.36
C ALA A 160 9.69 -20.54 14.34
N GLY A 161 9.40 -21.81 14.05
CA GLY A 161 9.94 -22.97 14.75
C GLY A 161 9.16 -23.41 15.98
N ASP A 162 9.52 -24.58 16.51
CA ASP A 162 8.77 -25.32 17.54
C ASP A 162 8.68 -24.63 18.90
N ILE A 163 9.54 -23.64 19.16
CA ILE A 163 9.49 -22.85 20.40
C ILE A 163 8.29 -21.91 20.35
N ILE A 164 8.04 -21.29 19.19
CA ILE A 164 6.95 -20.33 18.95
C ILE A 164 5.68 -21.11 18.59
N ASN A 165 5.74 -21.90 17.53
CA ASN A 165 4.60 -22.61 16.98
C ASN A 165 4.27 -23.90 17.74
N LYS A 166 2.97 -24.14 17.93
CA LYS A 166 2.40 -25.32 18.58
C LYS A 166 1.26 -25.90 17.75
N ARG A 167 0.77 -27.05 18.14
CA ARG A 167 -0.32 -27.75 17.43
C ARG A 167 -1.67 -27.03 17.51
N PHE A 168 -1.86 -26.01 18.35
CA PHE A 168 -3.15 -25.37 18.61
C PHE A 168 -3.34 -24.05 17.87
N GLY A 169 -2.34 -23.59 17.17
CA GLY A 169 -2.32 -22.35 16.43
C GLY A 169 -2.05 -21.12 17.30
N GLU A 170 -1.16 -20.33 16.81
CA GLU A 170 -0.83 -19.02 17.33
C GLU A 170 -1.62 -17.97 16.58
N LEU A 171 -1.92 -16.85 17.25
CA LEU A 171 -2.74 -15.78 16.69
C LEU A 171 -2.10 -14.41 16.90
N SER A 172 -2.41 -13.49 15.99
CA SER A 172 -2.13 -12.07 16.16
C SER A 172 -0.67 -11.70 16.40
N PRO A 173 0.30 -12.26 15.66
CA PRO A 173 1.71 -11.93 15.86
C PRO A 173 1.99 -10.46 15.56
N ALA A 174 2.85 -9.84 16.35
CA ALA A 174 3.36 -8.49 16.12
C ALA A 174 4.73 -8.32 16.77
N ILE A 175 5.68 -7.72 16.04
CA ILE A 175 7.02 -7.42 16.56
C ILE A 175 7.04 -5.95 16.99
N ASN A 176 7.48 -5.70 18.22
CA ASN A 176 7.67 -4.35 18.73
C ASN A 176 9.06 -3.79 18.32
N VAL A 177 9.27 -2.50 18.51
CA VAL A 177 10.50 -1.78 18.14
C VAL A 177 11.77 -2.31 18.84
N ASP A 178 11.60 -2.97 19.97
CA ASP A 178 12.67 -3.65 20.73
C ASP A 178 12.98 -5.06 20.24
N SER A 179 12.46 -5.45 19.06
CA SER A 179 12.57 -6.78 18.48
C SER A 179 11.94 -7.90 19.30
N THR A 180 11.02 -7.58 20.21
CA THR A 180 10.22 -8.58 20.92
C THR A 180 9.01 -8.96 20.06
N LEU A 181 8.87 -10.23 19.74
CA LEU A 181 7.68 -10.81 19.15
C LEU A 181 6.64 -11.06 20.24
N TYR A 182 5.45 -10.53 20.04
CA TYR A 182 4.26 -10.76 20.84
C TYR A 182 3.24 -11.55 20.01
N PHE A 183 2.60 -12.51 20.60
CA PHE A 183 1.53 -13.27 19.94
C PHE A 183 0.60 -13.88 20.99
N SER A 184 -0.60 -14.25 20.57
CA SER A 184 -1.57 -14.91 21.44
C SER A 184 -1.50 -16.42 21.25
N GLU A 185 -1.44 -17.16 22.34
CA GLU A 185 -1.42 -18.62 22.36
C GLU A 185 -2.45 -19.14 23.38
N ILE A 186 -3.12 -20.23 23.02
CA ILE A 186 -3.93 -20.97 23.98
C ILE A 186 -3.00 -21.97 24.67
N ASP A 187 -2.78 -21.80 25.96
CA ASP A 187 -1.96 -22.71 26.76
C ASP A 187 -2.76 -24.00 27.06
N ALA A 188 -2.89 -24.85 26.03
CA ALA A 188 -3.58 -26.10 26.11
C ALA A 188 -2.58 -27.26 25.92
N ASN A 189 -2.42 -28.07 26.94
CA ASN A 189 -1.68 -29.32 26.83
C ASN A 189 -2.50 -30.45 26.15
N ARG A 190 -3.74 -30.18 25.76
CA ARG A 190 -4.67 -31.15 25.14
C ARG A 190 -5.58 -30.45 24.14
N PRO A 191 -6.04 -31.16 23.08
CA PRO A 191 -7.10 -30.63 22.22
C PRO A 191 -8.27 -30.18 23.10
N ILE A 192 -8.89 -29.06 22.74
CA ILE A 192 -10.05 -28.55 23.47
C ILE A 192 -11.16 -29.58 23.45
N GLU A 193 -11.11 -30.53 24.36
CA GLU A 193 -12.26 -31.37 24.68
C GLU A 193 -13.16 -30.48 25.54
N ILE A 194 -14.29 -30.06 24.97
CA ILE A 194 -15.39 -29.43 25.70
C ILE A 194 -15.97 -30.50 26.62
N LYS A 195 -15.33 -30.76 27.75
CA LYS A 195 -15.94 -31.46 28.85
C LYS A 195 -16.83 -30.48 29.57
N GLN A 196 -18.13 -30.81 29.60
CA GLN A 196 -19.11 -30.10 30.43
C GLN A 196 -18.48 -29.76 31.79
N ASN A 197 -18.47 -28.45 32.13
CA ASN A 197 -18.03 -27.83 33.39
C ASN A 197 -16.58 -27.41 33.59
N LYS A 198 -15.72 -27.34 32.58
CA LYS A 198 -14.48 -26.55 32.69
C LYS A 198 -14.54 -25.38 31.73
N SER A 199 -14.28 -24.17 32.24
CA SER A 199 -14.03 -23.01 31.39
C SER A 199 -12.92 -23.36 30.41
N PRO A 200 -13.11 -23.14 29.08
CA PRO A 200 -12.06 -23.37 28.11
C PRO A 200 -10.84 -22.51 28.46
N GLU A 201 -9.65 -23.07 28.24
CA GLU A 201 -8.40 -22.33 28.37
C GLU A 201 -8.42 -21.06 27.50
N LYS A 202 -7.82 -19.99 27.97
CA LYS A 202 -7.90 -18.67 27.34
C LYS A 202 -6.62 -18.35 26.59
N ALA A 203 -6.77 -17.74 25.43
CA ALA A 203 -5.65 -17.19 24.67
C ALA A 203 -4.99 -16.06 25.48
N LYS A 204 -3.69 -16.16 25.71
CA LYS A 204 -2.85 -15.23 26.46
C LYS A 204 -1.69 -14.76 25.60
N ILE A 205 -1.17 -13.58 25.92
CA ILE A 205 -0.02 -13.02 25.21
C ILE A 205 1.25 -13.73 25.70
N MET A 206 1.99 -14.27 24.72
CA MET A 206 3.33 -14.78 24.87
C MET A 206 4.32 -13.82 24.24
N THR A 207 5.57 -13.89 24.66
CA THR A 207 6.67 -13.05 24.18
C THR A 207 7.89 -13.91 23.86
N VAL A 208 8.61 -13.51 22.82
CA VAL A 208 9.90 -14.08 22.42
C VAL A 208 10.81 -12.93 21.99
N GLN A 209 11.99 -12.84 22.60
CA GLN A 209 13.01 -11.89 22.15
C GLN A 209 13.67 -12.44 20.89
N LEU A 210 13.50 -11.76 19.76
CA LEU A 210 14.15 -12.10 18.50
C LEU A 210 15.62 -11.61 18.47
N GLY A 211 16.42 -12.17 17.56
CA GLY A 211 17.83 -11.80 17.39
C GLY A 211 18.82 -12.90 17.72
N ALA A 212 18.41 -13.94 18.48
CA ALA A 212 19.16 -15.15 18.66
C ALA A 212 18.76 -16.22 17.60
N PRO A 213 19.60 -17.22 17.34
CA PRO A 213 19.21 -18.38 16.53
C PRO A 213 17.91 -19.03 17.07
N ILE A 214 17.04 -19.50 16.18
CA ILE A 214 15.70 -20.01 16.51
C ILE A 214 15.74 -21.06 17.64
N ASN A 215 16.74 -21.94 17.66
CA ASN A 215 16.91 -22.98 18.67
C ASN A 215 17.39 -22.47 20.06
N GLN A 216 17.69 -21.18 20.17
CA GLN A 216 18.10 -20.52 21.42
C GLN A 216 17.06 -19.49 21.90
N LEU A 217 15.94 -19.37 21.22
CA LEU A 217 14.86 -18.49 21.63
C LEU A 217 14.19 -19.03 22.90
N GLU A 218 13.75 -18.12 23.76
CA GLU A 218 12.96 -18.44 24.94
C GLU A 218 11.57 -17.81 24.83
N LYS A 219 10.55 -18.65 25.00
CA LYS A 219 9.15 -18.22 25.02
C LYS A 219 8.69 -17.99 26.45
N ASN A 220 8.22 -16.79 26.72
CA ASN A 220 7.72 -16.40 28.03
C ASN A 220 6.26 -15.94 27.96
N LYS A 221 5.48 -16.22 29.00
CA LYS A 221 4.18 -15.60 29.15
C LYS A 221 4.37 -14.14 29.57
N LEU A 222 3.66 -13.23 28.93
CA LEU A 222 3.74 -11.81 29.30
C LEU A 222 3.25 -11.62 30.75
N GLU A 223 4.16 -11.22 31.63
CA GLU A 223 3.87 -10.83 33.00
C GLU A 223 3.32 -9.38 33.02
N SER A 224 2.00 -9.24 32.97
CA SER A 224 1.33 -7.95 32.93
C SER A 224 -0.13 -8.09 33.33
N PRO A 225 -0.75 -7.07 33.93
CA PRO A 225 -2.19 -7.02 34.18
C PRO A 225 -3.05 -7.23 32.93
N ILE A 226 -2.45 -7.08 31.73
CA ILE A 226 -3.12 -7.37 30.46
C ILE A 226 -3.55 -8.84 30.40
N ASN A 227 -2.68 -9.76 30.84
CA ASN A 227 -2.89 -11.21 30.80
C ASN A 227 -3.77 -11.75 31.94
N GLU A 228 -4.13 -10.91 32.90
CA GLU A 228 -4.99 -11.30 34.02
C GLU A 228 -6.46 -11.37 33.57
N GLY A 229 -7.24 -12.24 34.24
CA GLY A 229 -8.69 -12.37 33.98
C GLY A 229 -9.08 -13.49 33.04
N ASN A 230 -10.38 -13.71 32.90
CA ASN A 230 -10.97 -14.87 32.19
C ASN A 230 -11.50 -14.47 30.80
N PHE A 231 -10.63 -13.97 29.94
CA PHE A 231 -10.95 -13.57 28.55
C PHE A 231 -9.82 -13.98 27.61
N ASN A 232 -10.14 -14.10 26.32
CA ASN A 232 -9.16 -14.28 25.28
C ASN A 232 -8.57 -12.92 24.85
N ILE A 233 -7.30 -12.92 24.50
CA ILE A 233 -6.61 -11.73 23.99
C ILE A 233 -6.14 -12.00 22.57
N GLY A 234 -6.29 -11.03 21.69
CA GLY A 234 -5.83 -11.09 20.32
C GLY A 234 -5.74 -9.71 19.67
N GLY A 235 -5.58 -9.64 18.37
CA GLY A 235 -5.57 -8.39 17.61
C GLY A 235 -4.44 -7.44 18.01
N LEU A 236 -3.23 -7.95 18.30
CA LEU A 236 -2.12 -7.16 18.81
C LEU A 236 -1.60 -6.17 17.75
N SER A 237 -1.38 -4.93 18.16
CA SER A 237 -0.72 -3.89 17.37
C SER A 237 0.01 -2.91 18.28
N PHE A 238 1.07 -2.28 17.77
CA PHE A 238 1.87 -1.32 18.54
C PHE A 238 1.85 0.07 17.90
N SER A 239 2.06 1.09 18.74
CA SER A 239 2.39 2.42 18.23
C SER A 239 3.77 2.42 17.57
N PRO A 240 4.07 3.34 16.63
CA PRO A 240 5.37 3.40 15.96
C PRO A 240 6.58 3.62 16.87
N ASP A 241 6.36 4.14 18.09
CA ASP A 241 7.36 4.31 19.14
C ASP A 241 7.48 3.08 20.07
N GLY A 242 6.57 2.08 19.90
CA GLY A 242 6.53 0.87 20.71
C GLY A 242 6.03 1.03 22.15
N ASN A 243 5.55 2.22 22.53
CA ASN A 243 5.14 2.53 23.90
C ASN A 243 3.67 2.22 24.21
N PHE A 244 2.84 2.04 23.17
CA PHE A 244 1.45 1.67 23.31
C PHE A 244 1.20 0.32 22.63
N MET A 245 0.43 -0.55 23.30
CA MET A 245 -0.08 -1.80 22.77
C MET A 245 -1.60 -1.69 22.67
N TYR A 246 -2.11 -1.93 21.48
CA TYR A 246 -3.54 -2.05 21.20
C TYR A 246 -3.87 -3.54 21.07
N TYR A 247 -4.96 -3.97 21.72
CA TYR A 247 -5.33 -5.38 21.73
C TYR A 247 -6.82 -5.55 21.96
N GLN A 248 -7.33 -6.69 21.55
CA GLN A 248 -8.73 -7.08 21.78
C GLN A 248 -8.85 -7.99 22.99
N ARG A 249 -9.93 -7.78 23.74
CA ARG A 249 -10.46 -8.77 24.66
C ARG A 249 -11.73 -9.36 24.08
N VAL A 250 -11.79 -10.69 24.04
CA VAL A 250 -12.98 -11.43 23.64
C VAL A 250 -13.50 -12.16 24.86
N ASP A 251 -14.65 -11.72 25.34
CA ASP A 251 -15.34 -12.33 26.46
C ASP A 251 -16.24 -13.47 25.93
N LEU A 252 -16.09 -14.65 26.52
CA LEU A 252 -16.92 -15.80 26.20
C LEU A 252 -17.85 -16.09 27.38
N GLN A 253 -19.12 -16.29 27.08
CA GLN A 253 -20.09 -16.85 28.02
C GLN A 253 -20.68 -18.14 27.41
N ASN A 254 -20.58 -19.27 28.13
CA ASN A 254 -21.03 -20.59 27.64
C ASN A 254 -20.44 -20.97 26.28
N SER A 255 -19.19 -20.61 26.02
CA SER A 255 -18.49 -20.77 24.72
C SER A 255 -18.98 -19.85 23.59
N GLU A 256 -19.91 -18.96 23.83
CA GLU A 256 -20.35 -17.92 22.91
C GLU A 256 -19.55 -16.64 23.07
N VAL A 257 -19.27 -15.95 21.94
CA VAL A 257 -18.69 -14.62 21.97
C VAL A 257 -19.73 -13.65 22.50
N LYS A 258 -19.55 -13.21 23.74
CA LYS A 258 -20.45 -12.24 24.38
C LYS A 258 -20.13 -10.80 23.95
N SER A 259 -18.85 -10.48 23.88
CA SER A 259 -18.39 -9.15 23.47
C SER A 259 -16.96 -9.21 23.00
N THR A 260 -16.65 -8.35 22.02
CA THR A 260 -15.28 -8.04 21.62
C THR A 260 -15.05 -6.58 21.89
N ARG A 261 -14.00 -6.27 22.66
CA ARG A 261 -13.68 -4.91 23.10
C ARG A 261 -12.23 -4.59 22.81
N LEU A 262 -11.97 -3.35 22.41
CA LEU A 262 -10.64 -2.86 22.11
C LEU A 262 -10.03 -2.17 23.33
N PHE A 263 -8.77 -2.46 23.60
CA PHE A 263 -8.02 -1.89 24.71
C PHE A 263 -6.71 -1.27 24.22
N VAL A 264 -6.24 -0.28 24.94
CA VAL A 264 -4.89 0.26 24.82
C VAL A 264 -4.18 0.19 26.15
N SER A 265 -2.96 -0.30 26.16
CA SER A 265 -2.03 -0.27 27.29
C SER A 265 -0.83 0.59 26.94
N LYS A 266 -0.23 1.22 27.95
CA LYS A 266 1.00 1.98 27.85
C LYS A 266 2.09 1.32 28.69
N LYS A 267 3.35 1.40 28.23
CA LYS A 267 4.52 1.06 29.08
C LYS A 267 4.71 2.15 30.16
N ASN A 268 5.06 1.71 31.37
CA ASN A 268 5.54 2.61 32.43
C ASN A 268 7.00 3.01 32.16
N ASP A 269 7.58 3.82 33.04
CA ASP A 269 8.97 4.30 32.91
C ASP A 269 10.00 3.17 33.06
N GLU A 270 9.60 2.02 33.62
CA GLU A 270 10.41 0.79 33.75
C GLU A 270 10.26 -0.14 32.55
N GLY A 271 9.48 0.25 31.52
CA GLY A 271 9.23 -0.53 30.31
C GLY A 271 8.17 -1.64 30.46
N GLN A 272 7.46 -1.71 31.59
CA GLN A 272 6.44 -2.74 31.85
C GLN A 272 5.08 -2.28 31.33
N TRP A 273 4.30 -3.21 30.77
CA TRP A 273 2.94 -2.94 30.32
C TRP A 273 1.96 -2.75 31.47
N MET A 274 1.30 -1.62 31.51
CA MET A 274 0.27 -1.28 32.49
C MET A 274 -1.06 -1.99 32.18
N ALA A 275 -2.01 -1.92 33.11
CA ALA A 275 -3.38 -2.37 32.85
C ALA A 275 -3.98 -1.64 31.65
N GLY A 276 -4.63 -2.39 30.77
CA GLY A 276 -5.24 -1.82 29.56
C GLY A 276 -6.49 -1.02 29.89
N ARG A 277 -6.65 0.08 29.19
CA ARG A 277 -7.83 0.93 29.19
C ARG A 277 -8.67 0.64 27.96
N GLU A 278 -9.97 0.49 28.16
CA GLU A 278 -10.92 0.27 27.06
C GLU A 278 -11.04 1.53 26.19
N LEU A 279 -11.00 1.33 24.87
CA LEU A 279 -11.33 2.34 23.86
C LEU A 279 -12.80 2.18 23.50
N ARG A 280 -13.60 3.22 23.75
CA ARG A 280 -15.03 3.20 23.46
C ARG A 280 -15.27 3.23 21.98
N LEU A 281 -16.18 2.38 21.53
CA LEU A 281 -16.72 2.40 20.18
C LEU A 281 -17.96 3.31 20.14
N PRO A 282 -18.33 3.87 18.98
CA PRO A 282 -19.65 4.49 18.78
C PRO A 282 -20.76 3.53 19.23
N SER A 283 -21.84 4.08 19.82
CA SER A 283 -22.87 3.33 20.57
C SER A 283 -23.60 2.24 19.76
N ASP A 284 -23.55 2.30 18.45
CA ASP A 284 -24.32 1.47 17.52
C ASP A 284 -23.46 0.35 16.90
N TRP A 285 -22.24 0.18 17.38
CA TRP A 285 -21.25 -0.70 16.78
C TRP A 285 -21.04 -1.97 17.59
N VAL A 286 -21.31 -3.09 16.94
CA VAL A 286 -20.91 -4.40 17.44
C VAL A 286 -19.75 -4.89 16.60
N MET A 287 -18.51 -4.78 17.11
CA MET A 287 -17.36 -5.44 16.49
C MET A 287 -17.39 -6.93 16.80
N LEU A 288 -17.84 -7.73 15.85
CA LEU A 288 -17.87 -9.18 16.00
C LEU A 288 -16.51 -9.82 15.71
N TYR A 289 -15.76 -9.27 14.75
CA TYR A 289 -14.42 -9.73 14.37
C TYR A 289 -13.59 -8.54 13.95
N SER A 290 -12.37 -8.43 14.45
CA SER A 290 -11.48 -7.38 13.99
C SER A 290 -10.02 -7.73 14.23
N SER A 291 -9.23 -7.42 13.24
CA SER A 291 -7.80 -7.22 13.38
C SER A 291 -7.52 -5.75 13.19
N PHE A 292 -6.57 -5.20 13.94
CA PHE A 292 -6.28 -3.78 13.90
C PHE A 292 -4.89 -3.51 13.36
N ALA A 293 -4.77 -2.39 12.67
CA ALA A 293 -3.53 -1.68 12.56
C ALA A 293 -3.74 -0.27 13.12
N VAL A 294 -2.87 0.17 14.00
CA VAL A 294 -2.89 1.54 14.51
C VAL A 294 -1.81 2.33 13.81
N TYR A 295 -2.21 3.39 13.11
CA TYR A 295 -1.30 4.35 12.55
C TYR A 295 -1.38 5.64 13.38
N THR A 296 -0.34 5.90 14.18
CA THR A 296 -0.35 7.03 15.12
C THR A 296 0.14 8.34 14.52
N GLY A 297 0.69 8.32 13.29
CA GLY A 297 1.08 9.55 12.59
C GLY A 297 -0.08 10.54 12.44
N ASN A 298 -1.29 9.99 12.18
CA ASN A 298 -2.52 10.76 12.02
C ASN A 298 -3.61 10.38 13.02
N SER A 299 -3.26 9.66 14.09
CA SER A 299 -4.24 9.17 15.09
C SER A 299 -5.40 8.40 14.44
N VAL A 300 -5.09 7.48 13.53
CA VAL A 300 -6.07 6.69 12.79
C VAL A 300 -5.90 5.21 13.11
N VAL A 301 -7.01 4.50 13.23
CA VAL A 301 -7.04 3.04 13.34
C VAL A 301 -7.68 2.43 12.10
N PHE A 302 -7.01 1.43 11.52
CA PHE A 302 -7.58 0.57 10.48
C PHE A 302 -8.06 -0.72 11.11
N PHE A 303 -9.19 -1.26 10.63
CA PHE A 303 -9.75 -2.50 11.15
C PHE A 303 -10.68 -3.16 10.13
N SER A 304 -10.96 -4.44 10.34
CA SER A 304 -11.97 -5.16 9.58
C SER A 304 -13.23 -5.36 10.42
N ALA A 305 -14.39 -5.18 9.80
CA ALA A 305 -15.68 -5.37 10.44
C ALA A 305 -16.77 -5.75 9.43
N GLU A 306 -17.78 -6.49 9.89
CA GLU A 306 -19.01 -6.73 9.15
C GLU A 306 -20.04 -5.68 9.57
N ILE A 307 -20.34 -4.74 8.65
CA ILE A 307 -21.26 -3.62 8.91
C ILE A 307 -22.32 -3.61 7.82
N PRO A 308 -23.59 -3.44 8.18
CA PRO A 308 -24.66 -3.34 7.18
C PRO A 308 -24.36 -2.25 6.15
N GLY A 309 -24.44 -2.61 4.86
CA GLY A 309 -24.11 -1.71 3.75
C GLY A 309 -22.66 -1.78 3.28
N GLY A 310 -21.88 -2.73 3.80
CA GLY A 310 -20.56 -3.07 3.26
C GLY A 310 -20.61 -3.74 1.89
N TYR A 311 -19.44 -4.06 1.33
CA TYR A 311 -19.30 -4.67 0.01
C TYR A 311 -19.34 -6.19 0.03
N GLY A 312 -18.89 -6.79 1.15
CA GLY A 312 -18.77 -8.24 1.28
C GLY A 312 -19.11 -8.76 2.66
N GLY A 313 -18.33 -9.73 3.12
CA GLY A 313 -18.41 -10.24 4.49
C GLY A 313 -17.74 -9.28 5.46
N LEU A 314 -16.42 -9.41 5.65
CA LEU A 314 -15.62 -8.49 6.44
C LEU A 314 -14.99 -7.45 5.52
N ASP A 315 -15.34 -6.20 5.69
CA ASP A 315 -14.75 -5.06 4.98
C ASP A 315 -13.70 -4.35 5.83
N LEU A 316 -12.76 -3.65 5.20
CA LEU A 316 -11.83 -2.75 5.85
C LEU A 316 -12.41 -1.36 6.02
N TYR A 317 -12.19 -0.83 7.21
CA TYR A 317 -12.57 0.53 7.63
C TYR A 317 -11.37 1.23 8.24
N TYR A 318 -11.43 2.56 8.25
CA TYR A 318 -10.59 3.37 9.11
C TYR A 318 -11.45 4.28 9.99
N ALA A 319 -10.91 4.70 11.13
CA ALA A 319 -11.57 5.68 11.99
C ALA A 319 -10.53 6.53 12.72
N PRO A 320 -10.87 7.79 13.09
CA PRO A 320 -10.03 8.59 13.97
C PRO A 320 -9.85 7.90 15.32
N LEU A 321 -8.62 7.91 15.82
CA LEU A 321 -8.28 7.40 17.14
C LEU A 321 -8.19 8.57 18.11
N GLU A 322 -9.19 8.70 18.96
CA GLU A 322 -9.25 9.70 20.01
C GLU A 322 -8.61 9.18 21.31
N ARG A 323 -8.42 10.07 22.27
CA ARG A 323 -7.77 9.71 23.54
C ARG A 323 -8.42 8.49 24.25
N ASN A 324 -9.75 8.38 24.23
CA ASN A 324 -10.51 7.35 24.93
C ASN A 324 -11.55 6.62 24.07
N SER A 325 -11.61 6.90 22.78
CA SER A 325 -12.62 6.39 21.88
C SER A 325 -12.07 6.23 20.44
N ILE A 326 -12.83 5.53 19.67
CA ILE A 326 -12.68 5.48 18.21
C ILE A 326 -13.81 6.31 17.63
N GLY A 327 -13.51 7.21 16.72
CA GLY A 327 -14.49 8.03 16.03
C GLY A 327 -15.34 7.23 15.03
N THR A 328 -16.11 7.92 14.23
CA THR A 328 -17.00 7.31 13.22
C THR A 328 -16.17 6.60 12.15
N PRO A 329 -16.44 5.32 11.89
CA PRO A 329 -15.75 4.57 10.86
C PRO A 329 -16.13 4.94 9.43
N VAL A 330 -15.15 4.88 8.57
CA VAL A 330 -15.29 5.10 7.15
C VAL A 330 -14.84 3.85 6.41
N ASN A 331 -15.72 3.32 5.53
CA ASN A 331 -15.39 2.19 4.66
C ASN A 331 -14.31 2.60 3.64
N LEU A 332 -13.31 1.76 3.41
CA LEU A 332 -12.23 2.04 2.45
C LEU A 332 -12.67 2.00 0.98
N GLY A 333 -13.93 1.67 0.73
CA GLY A 333 -14.52 1.69 -0.61
C GLY A 333 -14.18 0.48 -1.49
N PRO A 334 -14.78 0.42 -2.70
CA PRO A 334 -14.75 -0.77 -3.56
C PRO A 334 -13.40 -1.02 -4.24
N LYS A 335 -12.44 -0.12 -4.13
CA LYS A 335 -11.06 -0.38 -4.57
C LYS A 335 -10.31 -1.33 -3.64
N ILE A 336 -10.64 -1.29 -2.37
CA ILE A 336 -10.02 -2.14 -1.34
C ILE A 336 -10.95 -3.30 -1.00
N ASN A 337 -12.22 -3.00 -0.71
CA ASN A 337 -13.20 -3.97 -0.29
C ASN A 337 -13.86 -4.65 -1.50
N SER A 338 -14.20 -5.92 -1.34
CA SER A 338 -14.74 -6.80 -2.38
C SER A 338 -15.97 -7.57 -1.84
N PRO A 339 -16.69 -8.33 -2.67
CA PRO A 339 -17.71 -9.27 -2.16
C PRO A 339 -17.18 -10.40 -1.27
N GLY A 340 -15.86 -10.54 -1.11
CA GLY A 340 -15.20 -11.48 -0.19
C GLY A 340 -15.03 -10.93 1.21
N ASP A 341 -14.00 -11.42 1.89
CA ASP A 341 -13.55 -10.93 3.20
C ASP A 341 -12.23 -10.20 3.02
N GLU A 342 -12.12 -8.99 3.54
CA GLU A 342 -10.87 -8.25 3.70
C GLU A 342 -10.53 -8.14 5.19
N ILE A 343 -9.37 -8.68 5.58
CA ILE A 343 -8.99 -8.80 6.98
C ILE A 343 -7.53 -8.41 7.24
N THR A 344 -7.17 -8.31 8.50
CA THR A 344 -5.80 -8.12 8.99
C THR A 344 -5.05 -6.94 8.38
N PRO A 345 -5.63 -5.72 8.40
CA PRO A 345 -4.96 -4.55 7.87
C PRO A 345 -3.67 -4.24 8.64
N PHE A 346 -2.65 -3.81 7.91
CA PHE A 346 -1.45 -3.20 8.44
C PHE A 346 -1.08 -1.99 7.57
N PHE A 347 -0.92 -0.83 8.18
CA PHE A 347 -0.62 0.42 7.48
C PHE A 347 0.67 1.03 7.99
N GLN A 348 1.60 1.30 7.10
CA GLN A 348 2.86 1.98 7.43
C GLN A 348 3.32 2.81 6.22
N GLY A 349 3.80 4.02 6.48
CA GLY A 349 4.11 4.96 5.41
C GLY A 349 2.83 5.34 4.64
N ARG A 350 2.75 4.91 3.39
CA ARG A 350 1.56 5.04 2.53
C ARG A 350 1.06 3.68 2.03
N GLU A 351 1.56 2.60 2.59
CA GLU A 351 1.26 1.24 2.15
C GLU A 351 0.31 0.56 3.13
N LEU A 352 -0.82 0.09 2.60
CA LEU A 352 -1.80 -0.74 3.28
C LEU A 352 -1.58 -2.18 2.83
N TYR A 353 -1.24 -3.04 3.78
CA TYR A 353 -1.22 -4.49 3.61
C TYR A 353 -2.48 -5.06 4.23
N PHE A 354 -3.10 -6.00 3.56
CA PHE A 354 -4.30 -6.67 4.06
C PHE A 354 -4.43 -8.04 3.40
N SER A 355 -5.27 -8.90 3.97
CA SER A 355 -5.54 -10.20 3.38
C SER A 355 -6.97 -10.27 2.88
N SER A 356 -7.17 -10.90 1.72
CA SER A 356 -8.48 -10.96 1.07
C SER A 356 -8.76 -12.35 0.50
N THR A 357 -10.04 -12.71 0.53
CA THR A 357 -10.61 -13.88 -0.19
C THR A 357 -11.28 -13.49 -1.50
N GLY A 358 -11.42 -12.19 -1.77
CA GLY A 358 -12.20 -11.69 -2.89
C GLY A 358 -11.37 -11.21 -4.08
N TRP A 359 -10.13 -10.79 -3.89
CA TRP A 359 -9.24 -10.39 -4.98
C TRP A 359 -8.51 -11.59 -5.61
N PRO A 360 -7.96 -11.48 -6.85
CA PRO A 360 -7.28 -12.58 -7.52
C PRO A 360 -6.11 -13.11 -6.70
N GLY A 361 -6.27 -14.28 -6.09
CA GLY A 361 -5.34 -14.88 -5.15
C GLY A 361 -4.79 -16.22 -5.62
N LEU A 362 -3.76 -16.70 -4.93
CA LEU A 362 -3.11 -18.00 -5.14
C LEU A 362 -3.78 -19.10 -4.30
N GLY A 363 -4.26 -18.72 -3.11
CA GLY A 363 -4.81 -19.57 -2.08
C GLY A 363 -6.24 -19.23 -1.68
N GLY A 364 -6.52 -19.37 -0.40
CA GLY A 364 -7.76 -18.95 0.22
C GLY A 364 -7.74 -17.48 0.60
N LEU A 365 -7.04 -17.15 1.69
CA LEU A 365 -6.64 -15.79 2.02
C LEU A 365 -5.28 -15.52 1.42
N ASP A 366 -5.14 -14.45 0.71
CA ASP A 366 -3.86 -13.95 0.19
C ASP A 366 -3.60 -12.54 0.68
N VAL A 367 -2.33 -12.19 0.89
CA VAL A 367 -1.89 -10.85 1.25
C VAL A 367 -1.79 -9.97 0.02
N PHE A 368 -2.37 -8.78 0.12
CA PHE A 368 -2.33 -7.73 -0.89
C PHE A 368 -1.71 -6.46 -0.34
N ILE A 369 -1.16 -5.66 -1.24
CA ILE A 369 -0.67 -4.31 -0.95
C ILE A 369 -1.42 -3.30 -1.80
N SER A 370 -1.83 -2.19 -1.19
CA SER A 370 -2.35 -1.00 -1.87
C SER A 370 -1.66 0.24 -1.31
N LYS A 371 -1.49 1.28 -2.14
CA LYS A 371 -0.83 2.52 -1.74
C LYS A 371 -1.82 3.68 -1.69
N TRP A 372 -1.69 4.51 -0.67
CA TRP A 372 -2.41 5.76 -0.58
C TRP A 372 -1.72 6.83 -1.43
N THR A 373 -2.43 7.39 -2.40
CA THR A 373 -1.89 8.40 -3.34
C THR A 373 -2.09 9.84 -2.86
N GLY A 374 -2.69 10.04 -1.70
CA GLY A 374 -3.03 11.36 -1.15
C GLY A 374 -4.54 11.67 -1.18
N GLY A 375 -5.27 11.08 -2.10
CA GLY A 375 -6.73 11.22 -2.22
C GLY A 375 -7.46 9.89 -2.41
N ASP A 376 -6.75 8.84 -2.85
CA ASP A 376 -7.37 7.55 -3.19
C ASP A 376 -6.37 6.40 -3.03
N TRP A 377 -6.86 5.17 -3.06
CA TRP A 377 -6.08 3.95 -3.02
C TRP A 377 -5.73 3.45 -4.41
N THR A 378 -4.54 2.88 -4.58
CA THR A 378 -4.24 2.10 -5.79
C THR A 378 -5.01 0.78 -5.78
N ASN A 379 -5.18 0.15 -6.93
CA ASN A 379 -5.72 -1.21 -6.97
C ASN A 379 -4.83 -2.17 -6.18
N PRO A 380 -5.40 -3.13 -5.43
CA PRO A 380 -4.63 -4.12 -4.68
C PRO A 380 -3.75 -4.97 -5.60
N VAL A 381 -2.52 -5.19 -5.17
CA VAL A 381 -1.56 -6.06 -5.85
C VAL A 381 -1.25 -7.26 -4.97
N ASN A 382 -1.38 -8.47 -5.50
CA ASN A 382 -1.02 -9.69 -4.80
C ASN A 382 0.49 -9.72 -4.48
N MET A 383 0.85 -10.04 -3.25
CA MET A 383 2.25 -10.04 -2.77
C MET A 383 3.10 -11.18 -3.34
N ALA A 384 2.53 -12.04 -4.18
CA ALA A 384 3.21 -13.17 -4.81
C ALA A 384 3.92 -14.16 -3.84
N PRO A 385 4.43 -15.30 -4.31
CA PRO A 385 5.33 -16.13 -3.51
C PRO A 385 6.66 -15.39 -3.21
N PRO A 386 7.30 -15.63 -2.07
CA PRO A 386 6.98 -16.60 -1.03
C PRO A 386 5.99 -16.10 0.03
N ILE A 387 5.51 -14.84 -0.05
CA ILE A 387 4.54 -14.30 0.91
C ILE A 387 3.24 -15.11 0.82
N ASN A 388 2.63 -15.14 -0.37
CA ASN A 388 1.43 -15.91 -0.62
C ASN A 388 1.75 -17.32 -1.09
N SER A 389 0.93 -18.26 -0.66
CA SER A 389 0.98 -19.67 -1.02
C SER A 389 -0.36 -20.15 -1.59
N ARG A 390 -0.53 -21.44 -1.79
CA ARG A 390 -1.82 -22.01 -2.26
C ARG A 390 -2.89 -22.13 -1.21
N VAL A 391 -2.61 -21.81 0.06
CA VAL A 391 -3.53 -21.91 1.19
C VAL A 391 -3.80 -20.53 1.80
N ASP A 392 -4.12 -20.42 3.08
CA ASP A 392 -4.38 -19.14 3.71
C ASP A 392 -3.07 -18.49 4.16
N ASP A 393 -2.84 -17.25 3.75
CA ASP A 393 -1.73 -16.40 4.15
C ASP A 393 -2.27 -15.05 4.59
N PHE A 394 -2.01 -14.67 5.84
CA PHE A 394 -2.62 -13.47 6.43
C PHE A 394 -1.81 -12.93 7.60
N TYR A 395 -2.20 -11.78 8.16
CA TYR A 395 -1.50 -11.13 9.27
C TYR A 395 -0.08 -10.67 8.96
N LEU A 396 0.20 -10.27 7.69
CA LEU A 396 1.49 -9.68 7.37
C LEU A 396 1.62 -8.33 8.08
N LYS A 397 2.61 -8.24 8.95
CA LYS A 397 2.99 -6.99 9.66
C LYS A 397 4.48 -6.82 9.62
N TRP A 398 4.95 -5.62 9.31
CA TRP A 398 6.36 -5.26 9.26
C TRP A 398 6.82 -4.58 10.53
N THR A 399 8.10 -4.74 10.86
CA THR A 399 8.82 -3.87 11.78
C THR A 399 8.95 -2.46 11.18
N LYS A 400 9.27 -1.47 12.03
CA LYS A 400 9.41 -0.07 11.61
C LYS A 400 10.44 0.13 10.48
N ASP A 401 11.50 -0.68 10.47
CA ASP A 401 12.58 -0.62 9.47
C ASP A 401 12.29 -1.44 8.20
N TRP A 402 11.13 -2.04 8.07
CA TRP A 402 10.70 -2.86 6.93
C TRP A 402 11.56 -4.11 6.65
N ARG A 403 12.44 -4.49 7.57
CA ARG A 403 13.39 -5.61 7.37
C ARG A 403 12.83 -6.94 7.79
N THR A 404 12.06 -6.94 8.86
CA THR A 404 11.46 -8.15 9.41
C THR A 404 9.96 -7.98 9.53
N GLY A 405 9.24 -9.05 9.31
CA GLY A 405 7.78 -9.08 9.47
C GLY A 405 7.30 -10.40 10.04
N THR A 406 6.03 -10.45 10.35
CA THR A 406 5.32 -11.68 10.74
C THR A 406 4.22 -11.98 9.75
N LEU A 407 3.96 -13.26 9.52
CA LEU A 407 2.88 -13.78 8.68
C LEU A 407 2.26 -14.96 9.40
N LEU A 408 0.93 -15.10 9.34
CA LEU A 408 0.25 -16.34 9.69
C LEU A 408 -0.04 -17.14 8.42
N SER A 409 0.21 -18.43 8.46
CA SER A 409 -0.09 -19.31 7.34
C SER A 409 -0.34 -20.73 7.80
N ASN A 410 -1.25 -21.41 7.10
CA ASN A 410 -1.49 -22.84 7.25
C ASN A 410 -0.86 -23.67 6.12
N ARG A 411 0.24 -23.16 5.55
CA ARG A 411 0.98 -23.87 4.49
C ARG A 411 1.54 -25.21 4.95
N PRO A 412 1.64 -26.19 4.06
CA PRO A 412 2.21 -27.52 4.40
C PRO A 412 3.60 -27.39 5.01
N GLY A 413 3.89 -28.27 5.99
CA GLY A 413 5.16 -28.25 6.73
C GLY A 413 5.09 -27.52 8.06
N GLY A 414 3.96 -26.90 8.41
CA GLY A 414 3.71 -26.36 9.74
C GLY A 414 3.24 -27.42 10.75
N HIS A 415 2.89 -26.98 11.96
CA HIS A 415 2.32 -27.84 13.00
C HIS A 415 0.86 -28.12 12.70
N PHE A 416 0.41 -29.35 12.92
CA PHE A 416 -0.96 -29.73 12.63
C PHE A 416 -1.53 -30.74 13.62
N LEU A 417 -2.88 -30.74 13.78
CA LEU A 417 -3.60 -31.65 14.65
C LEU A 417 -4.21 -32.86 13.91
N ARG A 418 -4.97 -32.59 12.85
CA ARG A 418 -5.79 -33.58 12.15
C ARG A 418 -5.61 -33.57 10.62
N SER A 419 -5.28 -32.44 10.04
CA SER A 419 -4.97 -32.29 8.61
C SER A 419 -3.74 -31.39 8.45
N GLU A 420 -2.99 -31.56 7.39
CA GLU A 420 -1.76 -30.80 7.11
C GLU A 420 -1.95 -29.29 7.03
N THR A 421 -3.21 -28.84 6.93
CA THR A 421 -3.57 -27.43 6.81
C THR A 421 -4.49 -26.95 7.93
N CYS A 422 -4.65 -27.73 9.03
CA CYS A 422 -5.65 -27.42 10.07
C CYS A 422 -5.34 -26.19 10.91
N CYS A 423 -4.10 -25.85 11.06
CA CYS A 423 -3.65 -24.94 12.08
C CYS A 423 -2.74 -23.86 11.46
N ASP A 424 -2.80 -22.64 12.02
CA ASP A 424 -1.94 -21.56 11.56
C ASP A 424 -0.68 -21.53 12.37
N ASP A 425 0.46 -21.44 11.68
CA ASP A 425 1.75 -21.17 12.26
C ASP A 425 2.17 -19.72 12.01
N ILE A 426 2.95 -19.16 12.91
CA ILE A 426 3.68 -17.93 12.70
C ILE A 426 4.87 -18.21 11.80
N TYR A 427 4.98 -17.45 10.73
CA TYR A 427 6.16 -17.36 9.88
C TYR A 427 6.83 -16.03 10.09
N LEU A 428 8.14 -16.02 10.07
CA LEU A 428 8.93 -14.80 10.00
C LEU A 428 9.21 -14.47 8.54
N VAL A 429 9.12 -13.21 8.22
CA VAL A 429 9.35 -12.68 6.88
C VAL A 429 10.55 -11.75 6.95
N GLU A 430 11.59 -12.05 6.18
CA GLU A 430 12.74 -11.18 5.99
C GLU A 430 12.65 -10.52 4.63
N ARG A 431 12.73 -9.19 4.60
CA ARG A 431 12.89 -8.42 3.36
C ARG A 431 14.37 -8.16 3.16
N LYS A 432 14.94 -8.75 2.13
CA LYS A 432 16.31 -8.45 1.73
C LYS A 432 16.38 -6.99 1.29
N PRO A 433 17.28 -6.20 1.84
CA PRO A 433 17.52 -4.87 1.30
C PRO A 433 17.98 -5.02 -0.15
N VAL A 434 17.44 -4.18 -1.02
CA VAL A 434 17.94 -4.05 -2.39
C VAL A 434 19.38 -3.54 -2.29
N ALA A 435 20.31 -4.26 -2.90
CA ALA A 435 21.70 -3.84 -2.96
C ALA A 435 21.83 -2.77 -4.04
N ILE A 436 21.90 -1.52 -3.63
CA ILE A 436 22.14 -0.39 -4.52
C ILE A 436 23.55 0.09 -4.30
N ALA A 437 24.29 0.25 -5.36
CA ALA A 437 25.62 0.82 -5.33
C ALA A 437 25.77 1.88 -6.41
N VAL A 438 26.71 2.79 -6.20
CA VAL A 438 27.17 3.70 -7.24
C VAL A 438 28.66 3.55 -7.40
N GLU A 439 29.10 3.50 -8.64
CA GLU A 439 30.50 3.55 -9.04
C GLU A 439 30.73 4.86 -9.80
N PHE A 440 31.69 5.64 -9.32
CA PHE A 440 32.15 6.84 -9.99
C PHE A 440 33.51 6.60 -10.60
N GLU A 441 33.69 6.98 -11.84
CA GLU A 441 35.01 7.21 -12.42
C GLU A 441 35.30 8.71 -12.37
N THR A 442 36.53 9.09 -12.00
CA THR A 442 36.95 10.50 -11.89
C THR A 442 37.93 10.85 -13.00
N PHE A 443 37.67 12.00 -13.62
CA PHE A 443 38.45 12.50 -14.75
C PHE A 443 38.91 13.95 -14.53
N SER A 444 40.07 14.29 -15.09
CA SER A 444 40.47 15.66 -15.38
C SER A 444 40.49 15.79 -16.91
N ASP A 445 39.57 16.54 -17.46
CA ASP A 445 39.32 16.61 -18.91
C ASP A 445 39.14 15.19 -19.53
N LYS A 446 40.13 14.72 -20.28
CA LYS A 446 40.08 13.39 -20.93
C LYS A 446 40.84 12.29 -20.19
N PHE A 447 41.54 12.65 -19.12
CA PHE A 447 42.41 11.72 -18.42
C PHE A 447 41.79 11.28 -17.09
N GLN A 448 41.95 10.01 -16.75
CA GLN A 448 41.53 9.48 -15.47
C GLN A 448 42.28 10.21 -14.35
N LEU A 449 41.52 10.73 -13.39
CA LEU A 449 42.05 11.54 -12.28
C LEU A 449 42.09 10.70 -11.00
N GLN A 450 43.28 10.48 -10.48
CA GLN A 450 43.50 9.77 -9.23
C GLN A 450 43.50 10.75 -8.04
N ASP A 451 43.49 10.19 -6.82
CA ASP A 451 43.55 10.93 -5.56
C ASP A 451 42.43 11.98 -5.38
N VAL A 452 41.23 11.64 -5.87
CA VAL A 452 40.04 12.45 -5.69
C VAL A 452 39.35 12.08 -4.39
N GLN A 453 38.94 13.06 -3.60
CA GLN A 453 38.10 12.86 -2.43
C GLN A 453 36.64 12.98 -2.83
N VAL A 454 35.86 11.88 -2.73
CA VAL A 454 34.44 11.86 -2.99
C VAL A 454 33.67 11.74 -1.67
N THR A 455 32.87 12.75 -1.36
CA THR A 455 32.11 12.84 -0.11
C THR A 455 30.63 12.66 -0.38
N PRO A 456 29.99 11.61 0.15
CA PRO A 456 28.57 11.43 0.10
C PRO A 456 27.86 12.24 1.20
N TYR A 457 26.75 12.85 0.84
CA TYR A 457 25.79 13.50 1.72
C TYR A 457 24.44 12.80 1.57
N LEU A 458 23.78 12.47 2.67
CA LEU A 458 22.46 11.87 2.71
C LEU A 458 21.44 12.97 3.01
N SER A 459 20.33 12.98 2.28
CA SER A 459 19.23 13.89 2.56
C SER A 459 18.47 13.45 3.82
N SER A 460 18.39 14.33 4.81
CA SER A 460 17.62 14.16 6.03
C SER A 460 16.78 15.42 6.24
N LYS A 461 15.44 15.28 6.27
CA LYS A 461 14.49 16.41 6.44
C LYS A 461 14.76 17.60 5.49
N GLY A 462 15.11 17.31 4.23
CA GLY A 462 15.36 18.32 3.20
C GLY A 462 16.74 19.00 3.28
N GLN A 463 17.63 18.55 4.17
CA GLN A 463 19.01 19.00 4.25
C GLN A 463 19.96 17.83 4.02
N PHE A 464 21.08 18.09 3.33
CA PHE A 464 22.12 17.09 3.10
C PHE A 464 23.12 17.09 4.25
N GLU A 465 23.16 15.99 4.99
CA GLU A 465 24.13 15.74 6.04
C GLU A 465 25.27 14.88 5.52
N LYS A 466 26.51 15.26 5.86
CA LYS A 466 27.71 14.50 5.47
C LYS A 466 27.66 13.10 6.05
N ALA A 467 27.65 12.10 5.18
CA ALA A 467 27.57 10.72 5.60
C ALA A 467 28.96 10.11 5.86
N LYS A 468 29.83 10.07 4.85
CA LYS A 468 31.17 9.48 4.93
C LYS A 468 32.05 10.04 3.82
N GLU A 469 33.31 10.34 4.16
CA GLU A 469 34.31 10.66 3.13
C GLU A 469 35.02 9.42 2.63
N LYS A 470 35.35 9.41 1.36
CA LYS A 470 36.18 8.39 0.75
C LYS A 470 37.19 9.05 -0.18
N SER A 471 38.44 8.77 0.05
CA SER A 471 39.54 9.12 -0.86
C SER A 471 40.15 7.85 -1.41
N SER A 472 40.69 7.89 -2.61
CA SER A 472 41.26 6.74 -3.29
C SER A 472 42.44 7.19 -4.12
N SER A 473 43.48 6.36 -4.14
CA SER A 473 44.58 6.48 -5.12
C SER A 473 44.19 5.98 -6.51
N SER A 474 43.00 5.38 -6.63
CA SER A 474 42.37 4.99 -7.90
C SER A 474 41.52 6.13 -8.43
N TYR A 475 41.18 6.05 -9.70
CA TYR A 475 40.19 6.91 -10.34
C TYR A 475 38.76 6.38 -10.20
N THR A 476 38.58 5.22 -9.52
CA THR A 476 37.27 4.57 -9.31
C THR A 476 36.87 4.62 -7.84
N HIS A 477 35.65 5.03 -7.58
CA HIS A 477 35.07 5.13 -6.25
C HIS A 477 33.73 4.37 -6.19
N PHE A 478 33.59 3.47 -5.23
CA PHE A 478 32.40 2.64 -5.06
C PHE A 478 31.74 2.93 -3.69
N PHE A 479 30.43 3.17 -3.70
CA PHE A 479 29.62 3.39 -2.51
C PHE A 479 28.38 2.51 -2.54
N SER A 480 28.08 1.87 -1.41
CA SER A 480 26.80 1.22 -1.17
C SER A 480 25.78 2.27 -0.71
N LEU A 481 24.58 2.24 -1.28
CA LEU A 481 23.51 3.19 -1.02
C LEU A 481 22.33 2.47 -0.36
N ASP A 482 21.64 3.14 0.55
CA ASP A 482 20.35 2.69 1.02
C ASP A 482 19.27 3.00 -0.03
N GLY A 483 18.24 2.14 -0.11
CA GLY A 483 17.07 2.41 -0.93
C GLY A 483 16.23 3.57 -0.37
N GLU A 484 15.30 4.08 -1.20
CA GLU A 484 14.36 5.13 -0.83
C GLU A 484 15.03 6.39 -0.24
N SER A 485 16.18 6.77 -0.81
CA SER A 485 17.05 7.83 -0.28
C SER A 485 17.59 8.74 -1.38
N TYR A 486 17.95 9.96 -1.00
CA TYR A 486 18.62 10.93 -1.86
C TYR A 486 20.03 11.17 -1.37
N TYR A 487 20.99 11.06 -2.28
CA TYR A 487 22.40 11.32 -2.01
C TYR A 487 22.90 12.44 -2.89
N LYS A 488 23.76 13.30 -2.33
CA LYS A 488 24.60 14.21 -3.08
C LYS A 488 26.06 13.80 -2.90
N PHE A 489 26.75 13.55 -3.99
CA PHE A 489 28.19 13.27 -4.00
C PHE A 489 28.93 14.50 -4.44
N VAL A 490 29.97 14.86 -3.70
CA VAL A 490 30.86 16.01 -4.02
C VAL A 490 32.26 15.48 -4.15
N ALA A 491 32.86 15.65 -5.33
CA ALA A 491 34.24 15.30 -5.63
C ALA A 491 35.13 16.52 -5.53
N ASN A 492 36.23 16.41 -4.78
CA ASN A 492 37.20 17.46 -4.59
C ASN A 492 38.60 16.93 -4.81
N LYS A 493 39.46 17.76 -5.40
CA LYS A 493 40.89 17.55 -5.52
C LYS A 493 41.60 18.90 -5.53
N GLU A 494 42.73 18.97 -4.82
CA GLU A 494 43.55 20.20 -4.80
C GLU A 494 44.04 20.53 -6.23
N GLY A 495 43.98 21.81 -6.62
CA GLY A 495 44.29 22.27 -7.96
C GLY A 495 43.23 21.99 -9.03
N HIS A 496 42.02 21.54 -8.64
CA HIS A 496 40.93 21.27 -9.56
C HIS A 496 39.60 21.88 -9.07
N PHE A 497 38.71 22.24 -10.01
CA PHE A 497 37.35 22.62 -9.64
C PHE A 497 36.58 21.40 -9.15
N PRO A 498 35.78 21.55 -8.10
CA PRO A 498 34.94 20.46 -7.61
C PRO A 498 33.83 20.11 -8.59
N ASP A 499 33.41 18.85 -8.60
CA ASP A 499 32.20 18.38 -9.29
C ASP A 499 31.25 17.73 -8.30
N SER A 500 29.96 17.71 -8.62
CA SER A 500 28.95 17.08 -7.76
C SER A 500 27.79 16.48 -8.52
N MET A 501 27.24 15.39 -7.98
CA MET A 501 26.09 14.67 -8.55
C MET A 501 25.08 14.32 -7.47
N ILE A 502 23.79 14.43 -7.82
CA ILE A 502 22.68 13.95 -6.97
C ILE A 502 22.18 12.61 -7.51
N ILE A 503 22.06 11.64 -6.63
CA ILE A 503 21.55 10.29 -6.94
C ILE A 503 20.31 10.03 -6.10
N ASN A 504 19.24 9.62 -6.79
CA ASN A 504 17.98 9.21 -6.20
C ASN A 504 17.86 7.69 -6.26
N THR A 505 17.69 7.03 -5.10
CA THR A 505 17.47 5.60 -4.99
C THR A 505 16.00 5.23 -4.75
N VAL A 506 15.10 6.23 -4.70
CA VAL A 506 13.66 6.00 -4.51
C VAL A 506 13.10 5.19 -5.67
N GLY A 507 12.36 4.14 -5.34
CA GLY A 507 11.71 3.29 -6.33
C GLY A 507 12.65 2.29 -7.04
N ILE A 508 13.93 2.19 -6.70
CA ILE A 508 14.82 1.13 -7.19
C ILE A 508 14.43 -0.19 -6.50
N LYS A 509 13.91 -1.14 -7.29
CA LYS A 509 13.31 -2.39 -6.79
C LYS A 509 14.18 -3.63 -6.99
N SER A 510 15.36 -3.51 -7.60
CA SER A 510 16.30 -4.62 -7.85
C SER A 510 17.72 -4.19 -7.58
N ASP A 511 18.58 -5.16 -7.28
CA ASP A 511 20.01 -4.91 -7.14
C ASP A 511 20.53 -4.15 -8.36
N THR A 512 21.17 -3.01 -8.12
CA THR A 512 21.54 -2.06 -9.17
C THR A 512 22.88 -1.45 -8.86
N VAL A 513 23.75 -1.38 -9.85
CA VAL A 513 24.97 -0.59 -9.81
C VAL A 513 24.79 0.57 -10.79
N LEU A 514 24.83 1.78 -10.26
CA LEU A 514 24.74 3.02 -11.01
C LEU A 514 26.15 3.47 -11.35
N ASN A 515 26.45 3.71 -12.63
CA ASN A 515 27.78 4.10 -13.10
C ASN A 515 27.74 5.54 -13.60
N TYR A 516 28.60 6.38 -13.05
CA TYR A 516 28.70 7.80 -13.37
C TYR A 516 30.15 8.25 -13.44
N SER A 517 30.37 9.38 -14.15
CA SER A 517 31.67 10.05 -14.21
C SER A 517 31.58 11.39 -13.48
N LEU A 518 32.61 11.70 -12.71
CA LEU A 518 32.84 13.02 -12.10
C LEU A 518 34.06 13.68 -12.77
N VAL A 519 33.86 14.88 -13.30
CA VAL A 519 34.88 15.57 -14.09
C VAL A 519 35.36 16.81 -13.33
N LEU A 520 36.62 16.79 -12.90
CA LEU A 520 37.23 17.88 -12.13
C LEU A 520 38.30 18.54 -13.01
N PRO A 521 38.00 19.68 -13.67
CA PRO A 521 38.97 20.38 -14.49
C PRO A 521 40.05 21.05 -13.62
N PRO A 522 41.31 21.11 -14.10
CA PRO A 522 42.38 21.77 -13.36
C PRO A 522 42.20 23.30 -13.30
N ILE A 523 42.53 23.90 -12.16
CA ILE A 523 42.42 25.35 -11.97
C ILE A 523 43.43 26.08 -12.86
N ASP A 524 44.63 25.51 -13.10
CA ASP A 524 45.70 26.10 -13.90
C ASP A 524 45.49 25.92 -15.41
N GLY A 525 44.52 25.12 -15.84
CA GLY A 525 44.22 24.86 -17.27
C GLY A 525 43.31 25.91 -17.93
N LEU A 526 42.98 26.98 -17.25
CA LEU A 526 42.12 28.07 -17.74
C LEU A 526 42.85 29.21 -18.46
N GLU A 527 44.11 29.06 -18.89
CA GLU A 527 44.72 30.00 -19.83
C GLU A 527 44.08 30.03 -21.22
N GLY A 528 42.89 29.38 -21.37
CA GLY A 528 42.03 29.42 -22.54
C GLY A 528 40.57 29.67 -22.20
N ALA A 529 40.25 30.03 -20.95
CA ALA A 529 38.87 30.41 -20.59
C ALA A 529 38.41 31.55 -21.48
N GLY A 530 37.28 31.33 -22.16
CA GLY A 530 36.71 32.27 -23.11
C GLY A 530 36.64 33.69 -22.56
N LYS A 531 36.62 34.66 -23.41
CA LYS A 531 36.47 36.09 -23.02
C LYS A 531 35.24 36.25 -22.15
N GLU A 532 35.22 37.27 -21.31
CA GLU A 532 34.07 37.61 -20.46
C GLU A 532 32.76 37.56 -21.28
N GLY A 533 31.91 36.56 -21.00
CA GLY A 533 30.66 36.31 -21.72
C GLY A 533 30.60 35.02 -22.55
N GLU A 534 31.64 34.18 -22.55
CA GLU A 534 31.67 32.89 -23.22
C GLU A 534 31.50 31.74 -22.18
N GLU A 535 30.80 30.66 -22.54
CA GLU A 535 30.65 29.42 -21.75
C GLU A 535 31.19 28.24 -22.56
N ILE A 536 31.94 27.35 -21.89
CA ILE A 536 32.48 26.13 -22.51
C ILE A 536 31.54 24.97 -22.20
N ILE A 537 30.97 24.39 -23.25
CA ILE A 537 30.15 23.16 -23.15
C ILE A 537 31.05 21.95 -23.38
N ARG A 538 30.94 20.96 -22.48
CA ARG A 538 31.73 19.72 -22.57
C ARG A 538 30.88 18.50 -22.88
N ILE A 539 31.50 17.49 -23.46
CA ILE A 539 30.86 16.18 -23.74
C ILE A 539 30.32 15.57 -22.45
N ASN A 540 29.13 14.97 -22.51
CA ASN A 540 28.38 14.40 -21.37
C ASN A 540 27.92 15.40 -20.30
N GLN A 541 28.13 16.71 -20.46
CA GLN A 541 27.57 17.72 -19.58
C GLN A 541 26.13 18.07 -20.00
N PRO A 542 25.13 17.92 -19.12
CA PRO A 542 23.76 18.38 -19.40
C PRO A 542 23.71 19.91 -19.42
N ILE A 543 23.13 20.47 -20.47
CA ILE A 543 22.94 21.90 -20.62
C ILE A 543 21.46 22.20 -20.66
N ARG A 544 21.03 23.02 -19.75
CA ARG A 544 19.63 23.42 -19.64
C ARG A 544 19.28 24.40 -20.77
N LEU A 545 18.24 24.07 -21.51
CA LEU A 545 17.62 24.99 -22.46
C LEU A 545 16.59 25.83 -21.69
N ASN A 546 16.93 27.10 -21.43
CA ASN A 546 16.20 27.94 -20.45
C ASN A 546 14.78 28.32 -20.88
N ASN A 547 14.42 28.20 -22.15
CA ASN A 547 13.13 28.61 -22.69
C ASN A 547 12.32 27.50 -23.35
N ILE A 548 12.70 26.22 -23.22
CA ILE A 548 11.83 25.14 -23.69
C ILE A 548 10.78 24.89 -22.60
N TYR A 549 9.75 25.73 -22.63
CA TYR A 549 8.55 25.55 -21.83
C TYR A 549 7.48 24.92 -22.70
N TYR A 550 6.65 24.14 -22.04
CA TYR A 550 5.43 23.57 -22.57
C TYR A 550 4.28 24.13 -21.74
N ASP A 551 3.13 24.31 -22.34
CA ASP A 551 1.92 24.57 -21.58
C ASP A 551 1.61 23.38 -20.65
N PHE A 552 0.78 23.59 -19.66
CA PHE A 552 0.39 22.54 -18.72
C PHE A 552 -0.22 21.38 -19.50
N ASP A 553 0.26 20.19 -19.26
CA ASP A 553 -0.15 18.94 -19.92
C ASP A 553 0.02 18.91 -21.45
N ASP A 554 0.87 19.77 -22.01
CA ASP A 554 1.11 19.87 -23.46
C ASP A 554 2.56 19.47 -23.80
N ASP A 555 2.75 19.02 -25.03
CA ASP A 555 4.04 18.67 -25.63
C ASP A 555 4.33 19.47 -26.91
N GLU A 556 3.50 20.49 -27.24
CA GLU A 556 3.74 21.39 -28.35
C GLU A 556 4.84 22.41 -28.01
N ILE A 557 5.77 22.61 -28.93
CA ILE A 557 6.88 23.58 -28.79
C ILE A 557 6.31 24.99 -28.84
N LEU A 558 6.47 25.74 -27.78
CA LEU A 558 6.05 27.13 -27.71
C LEU A 558 7.00 28.04 -28.55
N PRO A 559 6.51 29.15 -29.08
CA PRO A 559 7.34 30.08 -29.87
C PRO A 559 8.59 30.57 -29.15
N ASP A 560 8.55 30.69 -27.82
CA ASP A 560 9.68 31.09 -26.98
C ASP A 560 10.77 30.04 -26.90
N ALA A 561 10.45 28.77 -27.11
CA ALA A 561 11.40 27.65 -27.19
C ALA A 561 12.11 27.56 -28.54
N GLU A 562 11.57 28.18 -29.58
CA GLU A 562 12.18 28.16 -30.92
C GLU A 562 13.55 28.82 -30.97
N ASP A 563 13.80 29.84 -30.15
CA ASP A 563 15.10 30.52 -30.09
C ASP A 563 16.20 29.57 -29.60
N ASP A 564 15.95 28.78 -28.56
CA ASP A 564 16.91 27.84 -27.98
C ASP A 564 17.10 26.64 -28.90
N LEU A 565 16.03 26.14 -29.51
CA LEU A 565 16.11 25.05 -30.48
C LEU A 565 16.80 25.49 -31.79
N SER A 566 16.63 26.75 -32.21
CA SER A 566 17.35 27.30 -33.37
C SER A 566 18.84 27.39 -33.11
N TYR A 567 19.24 27.77 -31.91
CA TYR A 567 20.63 27.79 -31.49
C TYR A 567 21.23 26.36 -31.44
N LEU A 568 20.50 25.39 -30.90
CA LEU A 568 20.91 23.99 -30.92
C LEU A 568 21.01 23.44 -32.35
N LEU A 569 20.12 23.90 -33.25
CA LEU A 569 20.19 23.57 -34.69
C LEU A 569 21.47 24.14 -35.34
N GLU A 570 21.86 25.41 -35.02
CA GLU A 570 23.12 26.00 -35.47
C GLU A 570 24.30 25.14 -34.98
N LEU A 571 24.37 24.77 -33.71
CA LEU A 571 25.42 23.91 -33.17
C LEU A 571 25.49 22.54 -33.91
N LEU A 572 24.34 21.91 -34.17
CA LEU A 572 24.28 20.65 -34.87
C LEU A 572 24.71 20.78 -36.34
N ASN A 573 24.55 21.94 -36.96
CA ASN A 573 25.03 22.22 -38.32
C ASN A 573 26.53 22.54 -38.34
N ASP A 574 27.03 23.28 -37.34
CA ASP A 574 28.46 23.62 -37.23
C ASP A 574 29.31 22.38 -36.90
N TYR A 575 28.71 21.41 -36.17
CA TYR A 575 29.37 20.14 -35.79
C TYR A 575 28.61 18.93 -36.38
N PRO A 576 28.82 18.57 -37.67
CA PRO A 576 28.06 17.50 -38.32
C PRO A 576 28.20 16.12 -37.69
N GLU A 577 29.30 15.85 -36.99
CA GLU A 577 29.57 14.59 -36.27
C GLU A 577 28.92 14.53 -34.87
N MET A 578 28.40 15.66 -34.35
CA MET A 578 27.84 15.72 -33.02
C MET A 578 26.53 14.93 -32.88
N ILE A 579 26.47 14.03 -31.88
CA ILE A 579 25.28 13.31 -31.48
C ILE A 579 24.88 13.81 -30.10
N ILE A 580 23.61 14.15 -29.93
CA ILE A 580 23.09 14.68 -28.68
C ILE A 580 21.98 13.81 -28.10
N GLU A 581 21.80 13.88 -26.78
CA GLU A 581 20.60 13.48 -26.07
C GLU A 581 19.79 14.73 -25.72
N LEU A 582 18.50 14.71 -26.05
CA LEU A 582 17.50 15.66 -25.56
C LEU A 582 16.74 15.00 -24.43
N SER A 583 16.93 15.51 -23.22
CA SER A 583 16.35 15.01 -21.98
C SER A 583 15.25 15.94 -21.50
N SER A 584 14.02 15.45 -21.34
CA SER A 584 12.93 16.25 -20.78
C SER A 584 12.48 15.70 -19.44
N HIS A 585 12.15 16.60 -18.52
CA HIS A 585 11.78 16.33 -17.15
C HIS A 585 10.46 17.01 -16.79
N THR A 586 9.72 16.41 -15.87
CA THR A 586 8.52 16.99 -15.26
C THR A 586 8.80 17.36 -13.80
N ASP A 587 7.90 18.09 -13.19
CA ASP A 587 7.82 18.13 -11.73
C ASP A 587 7.11 16.86 -11.21
N ALA A 588 6.99 16.72 -9.89
CA ALA A 588 6.45 15.55 -9.24
C ALA A 588 4.90 15.54 -9.17
N ARG A 589 4.22 16.51 -9.75
CA ARG A 589 2.74 16.53 -9.79
C ARG A 589 2.23 15.60 -10.87
N GLY A 590 1.39 14.65 -10.50
CA GLY A 590 0.88 13.61 -11.38
C GLY A 590 1.36 12.20 -11.00
N SER A 591 1.10 11.19 -11.80
CA SER A 591 1.65 9.85 -11.59
C SER A 591 2.98 9.68 -12.31
N ASP A 592 3.91 8.90 -11.73
CA ASP A 592 5.23 8.60 -12.32
C ASP A 592 5.12 8.12 -13.77
N ALA A 593 4.14 7.22 -14.04
CA ALA A 593 3.91 6.71 -15.40
C ALA A 593 3.46 7.82 -16.36
N TYR A 594 2.58 8.68 -15.92
CA TYR A 594 2.10 9.83 -16.67
C TYR A 594 3.24 10.83 -16.93
N ASN A 595 4.00 11.21 -15.89
CA ASN A 595 5.13 12.12 -15.98
C ASN A 595 6.23 11.57 -16.89
N LYS A 596 6.47 10.26 -16.84
CA LYS A 596 7.39 9.57 -17.75
C LYS A 596 6.94 9.68 -19.20
N GLU A 597 5.67 9.47 -19.47
CA GLU A 597 5.10 9.56 -20.82
C GLU A 597 5.09 11.01 -21.32
N LEU A 598 4.65 11.97 -20.51
CA LEU A 598 4.63 13.39 -20.86
C LEU A 598 6.03 13.91 -21.19
N SER A 599 7.03 13.60 -20.36
CA SER A 599 8.40 14.00 -20.63
C SER A 599 8.95 13.34 -21.91
N GLN A 600 8.58 12.08 -22.19
CA GLN A 600 8.97 11.39 -23.41
C GLN A 600 8.34 12.03 -24.68
N ARG A 601 7.07 12.48 -24.60
CA ARG A 601 6.40 13.22 -25.68
C ARG A 601 7.12 14.54 -25.92
N ARG A 602 7.44 15.31 -24.89
CA ARG A 602 8.16 16.57 -24.94
C ARG A 602 9.54 16.43 -25.58
N ALA A 603 10.34 15.47 -25.16
CA ALA A 603 11.63 15.17 -25.79
C ALA A 603 11.50 14.81 -27.29
N LYS A 604 10.46 14.02 -27.65
CA LYS A 604 10.16 13.68 -29.04
C LYS A 604 9.73 14.88 -29.87
N SER A 605 8.97 15.81 -29.31
CA SER A 605 8.55 17.05 -29.98
C SER A 605 9.73 17.96 -30.29
N ALA A 606 10.66 18.14 -29.35
CA ALA A 606 11.91 18.86 -29.59
C ALA A 606 12.77 18.17 -30.68
N LYS A 607 12.90 16.84 -30.65
CA LYS A 607 13.56 16.10 -31.72
C LYS A 607 12.87 16.28 -33.07
N LYS A 608 11.54 16.18 -33.12
CA LYS A 608 10.74 16.37 -34.33
C LYS A 608 10.98 17.75 -34.96
N TRP A 609 11.08 18.78 -34.11
CA TRP A 609 11.35 20.15 -34.54
C TRP A 609 12.71 20.27 -35.22
N LEU A 610 13.78 19.69 -34.64
CA LEU A 610 15.14 19.66 -35.23
C LEU A 610 15.22 18.84 -36.53
N VAL A 611 14.63 17.63 -36.53
CA VAL A 611 14.59 16.76 -37.70
C VAL A 611 13.81 17.39 -38.86
N GLY A 612 12.69 18.09 -38.56
CA GLY A 612 11.93 18.84 -39.55
C GLY A 612 12.71 19.99 -40.21
N ARG A 613 13.85 20.39 -39.61
CA ARG A 613 14.75 21.43 -40.12
C ARG A 613 16.07 20.86 -40.67
N GLY A 614 16.14 19.54 -40.95
CA GLY A 614 17.21 18.90 -41.68
C GLY A 614 18.24 18.15 -40.83
N VAL A 615 18.08 18.09 -39.51
CA VAL A 615 18.95 17.28 -38.65
C VAL A 615 18.68 15.78 -38.89
N ASN A 616 19.72 14.99 -39.09
CA ASN A 616 19.58 13.53 -39.24
C ASN A 616 18.99 12.94 -37.94
N PRO A 617 17.88 12.16 -38.03
CA PRO A 617 17.22 11.57 -36.84
C PRO A 617 18.13 10.71 -35.94
N GLY A 618 19.19 10.12 -36.49
CA GLY A 618 20.18 9.31 -35.76
C GLY A 618 21.09 10.14 -34.85
N ARG A 619 21.19 11.45 -35.10
CA ARG A 619 22.04 12.36 -34.31
C ARG A 619 21.34 12.92 -33.06
N VAL A 620 20.03 12.66 -32.87
CA VAL A 620 19.26 13.17 -31.70
C VAL A 620 18.58 12.01 -31.01
N ARG A 621 18.99 11.72 -29.78
CA ARG A 621 18.33 10.76 -28.89
C ARG A 621 17.36 11.52 -28.01
N ALA A 622 16.06 11.21 -28.06
CA ALA A 622 15.03 11.86 -27.26
C ALA A 622 14.60 10.96 -26.10
N ILE A 623 14.85 11.39 -24.88
CA ILE A 623 14.59 10.63 -23.64
C ILE A 623 13.78 11.50 -22.66
N GLY A 624 12.62 10.99 -22.24
CA GLY A 624 11.86 11.58 -21.14
C GLY A 624 12.24 10.90 -19.83
N TYR A 625 12.58 11.66 -18.84
CA TYR A 625 12.95 11.15 -17.50
C TYR A 625 11.81 11.25 -16.48
N GLY A 626 10.68 11.91 -16.83
CA GLY A 626 9.60 12.17 -15.88
C GLY A 626 10.12 12.99 -14.71
N GLU A 627 9.68 12.64 -13.52
CA GLU A 627 10.11 13.22 -12.26
C GLU A 627 11.30 12.53 -11.61
N THR A 628 11.93 11.55 -12.28
CA THR A 628 13.01 10.75 -11.69
C THR A 628 14.31 11.51 -11.45
N GLN A 629 14.44 12.73 -11.98
CA GLN A 629 15.63 13.57 -11.86
C GLN A 629 15.24 15.01 -11.46
N LEU A 630 14.62 15.13 -10.28
CA LEU A 630 14.29 16.43 -9.71
C LEU A 630 15.57 17.19 -9.30
N LEU A 631 15.58 18.51 -9.48
CA LEU A 631 16.69 19.38 -9.11
C LEU A 631 16.57 19.95 -7.67
N ASN A 632 15.43 19.75 -7.03
CA ASN A 632 15.13 20.22 -5.68
C ASN A 632 14.30 19.18 -4.90
N GLN A 633 13.88 19.53 -3.68
CA GLN A 633 13.14 18.68 -2.77
C GLN A 633 11.66 18.44 -3.14
N CYS A 634 11.18 18.98 -4.27
CA CYS A 634 9.76 18.98 -4.64
C CYS A 634 9.29 17.65 -5.21
N GLU A 635 9.26 16.62 -4.36
CA GLU A 635 8.78 15.27 -4.68
C GLU A 635 7.27 15.13 -4.43
N ASN A 636 6.71 14.00 -4.87
CA ASN A 636 5.34 13.62 -4.57
C ASN A 636 5.03 13.70 -3.07
N GLY A 637 4.12 14.61 -2.69
CA GLY A 637 3.67 14.81 -1.32
C GLY A 637 4.48 15.80 -0.50
N ILE A 638 5.48 16.48 -1.11
CA ILE A 638 6.12 17.65 -0.52
C ILE A 638 5.46 18.90 -1.06
N SER A 639 5.03 19.78 -0.15
CA SER A 639 4.45 21.06 -0.54
C SER A 639 5.56 21.99 -1.05
N CYS A 640 5.54 22.30 -2.33
CA CYS A 640 6.45 23.25 -2.98
C CYS A 640 5.68 24.31 -3.72
N THR A 641 6.29 25.48 -3.87
CA THR A 641 5.77 26.56 -4.69
C THR A 641 5.84 26.20 -6.18
N ASP A 642 5.04 26.87 -7.02
CA ASP A 642 5.09 26.65 -8.46
C ASP A 642 6.45 26.99 -9.08
N GLU A 643 7.15 27.99 -8.51
CA GLU A 643 8.53 28.33 -8.86
C GLU A 643 9.50 27.17 -8.60
N GLU A 644 9.36 26.48 -7.47
CA GLU A 644 10.19 25.33 -7.14
C GLU A 644 9.86 24.14 -8.05
N HIS A 645 8.58 23.89 -8.32
CA HIS A 645 8.16 22.88 -9.31
C HIS A 645 8.65 23.24 -10.73
N ARG A 646 8.65 24.51 -11.10
CA ARG A 646 9.10 24.99 -12.41
C ARG A 646 10.58 24.69 -12.69
N ILE A 647 11.42 24.66 -11.65
CA ILE A 647 12.84 24.28 -11.79
C ILE A 647 12.97 22.86 -12.35
N ASN A 648 12.05 21.98 -11.99
CA ASN A 648 12.03 20.58 -12.42
C ASN A 648 11.46 20.39 -13.83
N ARG A 649 10.51 21.22 -14.27
CA ARG A 649 9.96 21.20 -15.62
C ARG A 649 10.95 21.82 -16.62
N ARG A 650 11.83 21.00 -17.14
CA ARG A 650 12.93 21.45 -17.98
C ARG A 650 13.22 20.50 -19.13
N THR A 651 13.85 21.02 -20.15
CA THR A 651 14.53 20.23 -21.20
C THR A 651 16.00 20.59 -21.22
N GLU A 652 16.83 19.57 -21.33
CA GLU A 652 18.28 19.69 -21.37
C GLU A 652 18.79 19.00 -22.63
N PHE A 653 19.95 19.42 -23.12
CA PHE A 653 20.69 18.61 -24.08
C PHE A 653 22.06 18.23 -23.55
N LYS A 654 22.56 17.10 -24.02
CA LYS A 654 23.88 16.59 -23.65
C LYS A 654 24.57 16.06 -24.90
N ILE A 655 25.81 16.44 -25.11
CA ILE A 655 26.62 15.92 -26.21
C ILE A 655 27.07 14.51 -25.84
N LEU A 656 26.67 13.50 -26.65
CA LEU A 656 27.06 12.12 -26.48
C LEU A 656 28.29 11.74 -27.23
N GLU A 657 28.40 12.25 -28.48
CA GLU A 657 29.52 12.04 -29.39
C GLU A 657 29.78 13.33 -30.18
N GLY A 658 31.05 13.64 -30.47
CA GLY A 658 31.43 14.82 -31.22
C GLY A 658 32.56 15.59 -30.54
N PRO A 659 32.59 16.93 -30.71
CA PRO A 659 33.62 17.76 -30.11
C PRO A 659 33.54 17.65 -28.57
N THR A 660 34.71 17.54 -27.95
CA THR A 660 34.82 17.38 -26.50
C THR A 660 34.51 18.69 -25.73
N GLU A 661 34.67 19.82 -26.39
CA GLU A 661 34.42 21.16 -25.93
C GLU A 661 33.89 22.04 -27.06
N ILE A 662 32.88 22.85 -26.73
CA ILE A 662 32.30 23.87 -27.60
C ILE A 662 32.25 25.18 -26.80
N ILE A 663 32.72 26.27 -27.38
CA ILE A 663 32.63 27.63 -26.79
C ILE A 663 31.35 28.29 -27.29
N ILE A 664 30.50 28.72 -26.35
CA ILE A 664 29.24 29.39 -26.63
C ILE A 664 29.13 30.72 -25.93
N GLU A 665 28.37 31.66 -26.49
CA GLU A 665 28.10 32.94 -25.83
C GLU A 665 27.13 32.75 -24.65
N LYS A 666 27.56 32.99 -23.41
CA LYS A 666 26.82 32.86 -22.17
C LYS A 666 25.48 33.62 -22.16
N LYS A 667 25.44 34.77 -22.82
CA LYS A 667 24.26 35.66 -22.90
C LYS A 667 23.08 35.08 -23.67
N ARG A 668 23.25 34.04 -24.49
CA ARG A 668 22.16 33.45 -25.28
C ARG A 668 21.21 32.57 -24.45
N PHE A 669 21.67 32.05 -23.32
CA PHE A 669 20.87 31.23 -22.41
C PHE A 669 20.39 32.00 -21.15
N GLU A 670 20.75 33.29 -20.98
CA GLU A 670 20.24 34.14 -19.91
C GLU A 670 18.93 34.81 -20.30
N LYS A 671 17.95 34.80 -19.36
CA LYS A 671 16.62 35.38 -19.55
C LYS A 671 16.69 36.83 -20.07
N LYS A 672 16.15 37.11 -21.24
CA LYS A 672 15.69 38.46 -21.59
C LYS A 672 14.39 38.73 -20.82
N GLU A 673 14.41 39.65 -19.86
CA GLU A 673 13.17 40.21 -19.30
C GLU A 673 12.31 40.78 -20.40
N LYS A 674 11.13 40.20 -20.61
CA LYS A 674 10.22 40.61 -21.65
C LYS A 674 9.47 41.87 -21.30
N LYS A 675 9.61 42.89 -22.15
CA LYS A 675 8.57 43.91 -22.33
C LYS A 675 7.33 43.23 -22.93
N LYS A 676 6.17 43.39 -22.25
CA LYS A 676 4.87 42.91 -22.70
C LYS A 676 4.61 43.30 -24.17
N SER A 677 4.48 42.33 -25.05
CA SER A 677 3.88 42.47 -26.36
C SER A 677 2.49 41.80 -26.39
N LYS A 678 1.56 42.55 -26.99
CA LYS A 678 0.15 42.21 -27.12
C LYS A 678 -0.09 41.08 -28.16
N ALA A 679 -1.06 40.24 -27.82
CA ALA A 679 -1.94 39.51 -28.70
C ALA A 679 -1.36 38.50 -29.68
N SER A 680 -1.53 37.23 -29.37
CA SER A 680 -1.59 36.16 -30.37
C SER A 680 -3.01 35.64 -30.51
N ASN A 681 -3.48 35.51 -31.74
CA ASN A 681 -4.78 34.93 -32.10
C ASN A 681 -4.82 33.47 -31.67
N LYS A 682 -5.70 33.14 -30.70
CA LYS A 682 -6.07 31.75 -30.40
C LYS A 682 -6.79 31.16 -31.60
N ARG A 683 -6.37 30.01 -32.08
CA ARG A 683 -7.26 29.10 -32.81
C ARG A 683 -8.26 28.56 -31.79
N GLU A 684 -9.56 28.80 -32.06
CA GLU A 684 -10.61 28.17 -31.24
C GLU A 684 -10.58 26.66 -31.45
N ASP A 685 -10.47 25.98 -30.35
CA ASP A 685 -10.66 24.51 -30.30
C ASP A 685 -12.17 24.24 -30.51
N THR A 686 -12.50 23.49 -31.54
CA THR A 686 -13.90 23.19 -31.95
C THR A 686 -14.36 21.80 -31.50
N THR A 687 -13.67 21.10 -30.61
CA THR A 687 -14.14 19.81 -30.09
C THR A 687 -15.43 20.00 -29.27
N PRO A 688 -16.50 19.21 -29.49
CA PRO A 688 -17.70 19.26 -28.64
C PRO A 688 -17.39 18.90 -27.18
N GLY A 689 -18.01 19.59 -26.23
CA GLY A 689 -17.88 19.32 -24.79
C GLY A 689 -17.99 20.59 -23.94
N PRO A 690 -18.13 20.44 -22.59
CA PRO A 690 -18.15 21.58 -21.68
C PRO A 690 -16.75 22.23 -21.60
N ARG A 691 -16.72 23.56 -21.48
CA ARG A 691 -15.48 24.34 -21.32
C ARG A 691 -15.67 25.45 -20.34
N ILE A 692 -14.73 25.59 -19.41
CA ILE A 692 -14.72 26.69 -18.45
C ILE A 692 -13.72 27.76 -18.85
N LYS A 693 -14.13 29.01 -18.76
CA LYS A 693 -13.27 30.16 -18.95
C LYS A 693 -13.45 31.14 -17.80
N PHE A 694 -12.44 31.23 -16.95
CA PHE A 694 -12.42 32.20 -15.86
C PHE A 694 -12.16 33.61 -16.37
N GLU A 695 -12.82 34.60 -15.76
CA GLU A 695 -12.56 36.03 -16.04
C GLU A 695 -11.21 36.45 -15.45
N ARG A 696 -10.84 35.87 -14.30
CA ARG A 696 -9.53 35.96 -13.66
C ARG A 696 -9.24 34.70 -12.88
N THR A 697 -7.99 34.35 -12.76
CA THR A 697 -7.53 33.16 -11.99
C THR A 697 -6.71 33.54 -10.76
N PHE A 698 -6.51 34.86 -10.53
CA PHE A 698 -5.71 35.35 -9.41
C PHE A 698 -6.38 36.58 -8.76
N HIS A 699 -6.37 36.60 -7.40
CA HIS A 699 -6.76 37.74 -6.57
C HIS A 699 -5.63 38.22 -5.66
N ASP A 700 -5.41 39.52 -5.56
CA ASP A 700 -4.54 40.12 -4.55
C ASP A 700 -5.42 40.86 -3.53
N LEU A 701 -5.50 40.36 -2.31
CA LEU A 701 -6.30 40.96 -1.24
C LEU A 701 -5.56 42.11 -0.52
N GLY A 702 -4.28 42.31 -0.83
CA GLY A 702 -3.46 43.34 -0.19
C GLY A 702 -3.22 43.07 1.30
N GLU A 703 -3.16 44.14 2.12
CA GLU A 703 -3.01 44.00 3.58
C GLU A 703 -4.34 43.62 4.23
N VAL A 704 -4.34 42.52 4.97
CA VAL A 704 -5.47 41.93 5.69
C VAL A 704 -5.15 41.88 7.17
N GLU A 705 -5.97 42.54 7.99
CA GLU A 705 -5.84 42.50 9.46
C GLU A 705 -6.22 41.13 10.00
N ARG A 706 -5.39 40.55 10.85
CA ARG A 706 -5.63 39.24 11.46
C ARG A 706 -6.98 39.27 12.23
N GLY A 707 -7.76 38.20 12.01
CA GLY A 707 -9.12 38.08 12.58
C GLY A 707 -10.22 38.65 11.69
N THR A 708 -9.89 39.31 10.56
CA THR A 708 -10.89 39.72 9.55
C THR A 708 -11.10 38.60 8.55
N THR A 709 -12.24 38.65 7.85
CA THR A 709 -12.65 37.60 6.90
C THR A 709 -13.00 38.22 5.54
N PRO A 710 -12.02 38.66 4.74
CA PRO A 710 -12.30 39.23 3.44
C PRO A 710 -12.90 38.20 2.48
N GLU A 711 -13.91 38.63 1.73
CA GLU A 711 -14.61 37.86 0.72
C GLU A 711 -14.23 38.32 -0.68
N PHE A 712 -14.12 37.37 -1.62
CA PHE A 712 -13.83 37.63 -3.02
C PHE A 712 -14.42 36.51 -3.88
N GLU A 713 -14.50 36.74 -5.22
CA GLU A 713 -15.14 35.79 -6.11
C GLU A 713 -14.38 35.62 -7.43
N TYR A 714 -14.45 34.40 -7.99
CA TYR A 714 -14.02 34.07 -9.35
C TYR A 714 -15.23 33.80 -10.20
N SER A 715 -15.48 34.69 -11.15
CA SER A 715 -16.54 34.49 -12.16
C SER A 715 -15.97 33.72 -13.34
N PHE A 716 -16.74 32.78 -13.88
CA PHE A 716 -16.39 32.01 -15.06
C PHE A 716 -17.57 31.87 -16.00
N THR A 717 -17.30 31.49 -17.24
CA THR A 717 -18.33 31.26 -18.27
C THR A 717 -18.13 29.89 -18.89
N ASN A 718 -19.20 29.13 -19.11
CA ASN A 718 -19.17 27.95 -19.94
C ASN A 718 -19.05 28.37 -21.42
N THR A 719 -17.86 28.20 -22.01
CA THR A 719 -17.60 28.51 -23.43
C THR A 719 -17.65 27.26 -24.31
N GLY A 720 -18.08 26.12 -23.76
CA GLY A 720 -18.25 24.85 -24.45
C GLY A 720 -19.60 24.74 -25.19
N THR A 721 -19.87 23.50 -25.66
CA THR A 721 -21.12 23.13 -26.35
C THR A 721 -22.09 22.38 -25.46
N ASP A 722 -21.64 21.84 -24.33
CA ASP A 722 -22.39 21.01 -23.40
C ASP A 722 -22.42 21.65 -21.99
N ASP A 723 -23.34 21.19 -21.15
CA ASP A 723 -23.49 21.70 -19.78
C ASP A 723 -22.21 21.48 -18.95
N LEU A 724 -21.73 22.57 -18.34
CA LEU A 724 -20.58 22.55 -17.43
C LEU A 724 -21.06 22.30 -16.00
N LEU A 725 -20.47 21.32 -15.35
CA LEU A 725 -20.70 21.01 -13.94
C LEU A 725 -19.39 21.20 -13.15
N ILE A 726 -19.45 21.98 -12.08
CA ILE A 726 -18.37 22.06 -11.10
C ILE A 726 -18.63 21.00 -10.04
N GLU A 727 -17.79 19.97 -10.01
CA GLU A 727 -17.97 18.80 -9.16
C GLU A 727 -17.47 19.05 -7.73
N ILE A 728 -16.28 19.63 -7.60
CA ILE A 728 -15.65 19.92 -6.31
C ILE A 728 -14.82 21.19 -6.42
N VAL A 729 -14.86 21.99 -5.36
CA VAL A 729 -13.91 23.11 -5.16
C VAL A 729 -13.27 22.96 -3.80
N THR A 730 -11.93 22.95 -3.75
CA THR A 730 -11.17 22.78 -2.51
C THR A 730 -10.11 23.87 -2.36
N GLY A 731 -9.85 24.30 -1.13
CA GLY A 731 -8.80 25.24 -0.77
C GLY A 731 -8.15 24.87 0.55
N CYS A 732 -7.33 25.74 1.13
CA CYS A 732 -6.79 25.50 2.48
C CYS A 732 -7.91 25.53 3.54
N GLU A 733 -7.71 24.92 4.71
CA GLU A 733 -8.65 24.99 5.85
C GLU A 733 -8.97 26.43 6.27
N CYS A 734 -8.12 27.37 5.88
CA CYS A 734 -8.25 28.79 6.12
C CYS A 734 -9.15 29.50 5.09
N THR A 735 -9.82 28.78 4.19
CA THR A 735 -10.66 29.35 3.12
C THR A 735 -12.01 28.68 3.10
N GLU A 736 -13.05 29.40 3.45
CA GLU A 736 -14.43 28.98 3.20
C GLU A 736 -14.79 29.19 1.73
N ILE A 737 -15.37 28.21 1.06
CA ILE A 737 -15.64 28.26 -0.38
C ILE A 737 -17.09 27.83 -0.66
N GLU A 738 -17.78 28.64 -1.47
CA GLU A 738 -19.09 28.33 -2.03
C GLU A 738 -19.04 28.46 -3.55
N TRP A 739 -19.72 27.59 -4.28
CA TRP A 739 -19.73 27.65 -5.75
C TRP A 739 -21.08 27.30 -6.35
N THR A 740 -21.26 27.61 -7.64
CA THR A 740 -22.42 27.23 -8.41
C THR A 740 -22.43 25.72 -8.61
N THR A 741 -23.40 25.02 -7.99
CA THR A 741 -23.55 23.55 -8.02
C THR A 741 -24.49 23.06 -9.13
N ASP A 742 -25.33 23.93 -9.68
CA ASP A 742 -26.22 23.60 -10.78
C ASP A 742 -25.44 23.53 -12.10
N ALA A 743 -25.93 22.72 -13.03
CA ALA A 743 -25.37 22.64 -14.37
C ALA A 743 -25.47 24.00 -15.09
N ILE A 744 -24.37 24.46 -15.65
CA ILE A 744 -24.22 25.77 -16.31
C ILE A 744 -24.30 25.56 -17.82
N ALA A 745 -25.35 26.03 -18.45
CA ALA A 745 -25.56 25.87 -19.89
C ALA A 745 -24.50 26.62 -20.72
N PRO A 746 -24.27 26.22 -21.98
CA PRO A 746 -23.38 26.93 -22.89
C PRO A 746 -23.66 28.43 -22.97
N GLY A 747 -22.67 29.27 -22.74
CA GLY A 747 -22.74 30.72 -22.68
C GLY A 747 -23.16 31.30 -21.33
N GLU A 748 -23.63 30.51 -20.39
CA GLU A 748 -24.00 30.98 -19.05
C GLU A 748 -22.77 31.10 -18.13
N LYS A 749 -22.94 31.84 -17.03
CA LYS A 749 -21.90 32.17 -16.06
C LYS A 749 -22.15 31.43 -14.75
N GLY A 750 -21.06 31.00 -14.14
CA GLY A 750 -21.01 30.53 -12.76
C GLY A 750 -20.03 31.35 -11.90
N VAL A 751 -20.07 31.14 -10.60
CA VAL A 751 -19.24 31.86 -9.65
C VAL A 751 -18.71 30.91 -8.57
N ILE A 752 -17.47 31.16 -8.15
CA ILE A 752 -16.85 30.55 -6.96
C ILE A 752 -16.58 31.71 -6.01
N ARG A 753 -17.18 31.69 -4.81
CA ARG A 753 -16.97 32.66 -3.76
C ARG A 753 -16.03 32.08 -2.72
N ALA A 754 -15.04 32.82 -2.34
CA ALA A 754 -14.06 32.44 -1.34
C ALA A 754 -13.97 33.49 -0.24
N LYS A 755 -13.73 33.02 0.99
CA LYS A 755 -13.61 33.86 2.17
C LYS A 755 -12.41 33.41 2.98
N LEU A 756 -11.44 34.29 3.12
CA LEU A 756 -10.23 34.01 3.89
C LEU A 756 -10.50 34.14 5.39
N LEU A 757 -10.25 33.10 6.17
CA LEU A 757 -10.25 33.11 7.64
C LEU A 757 -8.86 33.52 8.14
N SER A 758 -8.59 34.81 8.21
CA SER A 758 -7.25 35.31 8.53
C SER A 758 -6.79 35.06 9.97
N ALA A 759 -7.74 34.70 10.88
CA ALA A 759 -7.45 34.30 12.24
C ALA A 759 -6.65 32.98 12.32
N ASP A 760 -6.82 32.10 11.35
CA ASP A 760 -6.19 30.77 11.31
C ASP A 760 -4.71 30.82 10.86
N LYS A 761 -4.18 32.02 10.56
CA LYS A 761 -2.77 32.19 10.22
C LYS A 761 -1.95 32.57 11.44
N GLU A 762 -0.95 31.74 11.74
CA GLU A 762 -0.10 31.92 12.91
C GLU A 762 0.94 33.04 12.76
N THR A 763 1.33 33.36 11.50
CA THR A 763 2.42 34.32 11.21
C THR A 763 1.92 35.50 10.41
N ASP A 764 2.45 36.69 10.73
CA ASP A 764 2.33 37.88 9.88
C ASP A 764 3.22 37.76 8.64
N GLY A 765 2.82 38.37 7.56
CA GLY A 765 3.55 38.38 6.30
C GLY A 765 2.69 38.06 5.07
N GLN A 766 3.35 37.88 3.95
CA GLN A 766 2.70 37.57 2.69
C GLN A 766 2.45 36.08 2.59
N HIS A 767 1.19 35.70 2.34
CA HIS A 767 0.73 34.33 2.12
C HIS A 767 0.10 34.23 0.74
N ASN A 768 0.39 33.11 0.05
CA ASN A 768 -0.26 32.71 -1.20
C ASN A 768 -1.13 31.50 -0.93
N PHE A 769 -2.25 31.40 -1.61
CA PHE A 769 -3.27 30.38 -1.41
C PHE A 769 -3.80 29.89 -2.75
N ASP A 770 -4.09 28.60 -2.81
CA ASP A 770 -4.59 27.92 -3.98
C ASP A 770 -6.03 27.44 -3.75
N ILE A 771 -6.84 27.46 -4.82
CA ILE A 771 -8.19 26.89 -4.87
C ILE A 771 -8.24 25.98 -6.09
N ASP A 772 -8.42 24.70 -5.87
CA ASP A 772 -8.59 23.70 -6.92
C ASP A 772 -10.06 23.55 -7.30
N VAL A 773 -10.35 23.65 -8.58
CA VAL A 773 -11.71 23.52 -9.14
C VAL A 773 -11.77 22.30 -10.05
N VAL A 774 -12.49 21.28 -9.64
CA VAL A 774 -12.73 20.07 -10.45
C VAL A 774 -14.04 20.21 -11.20
N SER A 775 -14.03 19.94 -12.50
CA SER A 775 -15.19 20.06 -13.36
C SER A 775 -15.25 18.92 -14.39
N ASN A 776 -16.40 18.74 -15.04
CA ASN A 776 -16.61 17.76 -16.10
C ASN A 776 -16.00 18.18 -17.46
N THR A 777 -15.11 19.16 -17.50
CA THR A 777 -14.42 19.57 -18.73
C THR A 777 -13.31 18.57 -19.12
N ALA A 778 -12.80 18.65 -20.34
CA ALA A 778 -11.66 17.84 -20.79
C ALA A 778 -10.42 18.06 -19.91
N GLN A 779 -10.23 19.28 -19.39
CA GLN A 779 -9.29 19.61 -18.34
C GLN A 779 -10.01 19.46 -17.00
N LEU A 780 -9.87 18.33 -16.35
CA LEU A 780 -10.61 17.95 -15.13
C LEU A 780 -10.43 18.89 -13.95
N SER A 781 -9.28 19.56 -13.81
CA SER A 781 -8.95 20.46 -12.70
C SER A 781 -8.45 21.82 -13.19
N HIS A 782 -8.82 22.90 -12.50
CA HIS A 782 -8.41 24.26 -12.76
C HIS A 782 -7.93 24.90 -11.47
N LEU A 783 -6.75 25.52 -11.50
CA LEU A 783 -6.15 26.21 -10.35
C LEU A 783 -6.55 27.69 -10.36
N LEU A 784 -7.06 28.15 -9.24
CA LEU A 784 -7.26 29.57 -8.93
C LEU A 784 -6.36 29.94 -7.76
N GLU A 785 -5.82 31.13 -7.77
CA GLU A 785 -4.86 31.58 -6.76
C GLU A 785 -5.30 32.91 -6.15
N TYR A 786 -4.98 33.11 -4.87
CA TYR A 786 -5.07 34.45 -4.25
C TYR A 786 -3.94 34.64 -3.25
N ARG A 787 -3.65 35.88 -2.93
CA ARG A 787 -2.65 36.24 -1.92
C ARG A 787 -3.17 37.33 -0.98
N ALA A 788 -2.65 37.30 0.24
CA ALA A 788 -2.89 38.30 1.26
C ALA A 788 -1.63 38.57 2.07
N LYS A 789 -1.42 39.82 2.48
CA LYS A 789 -0.39 40.16 3.47
C LYS A 789 -1.07 40.29 4.84
N ILE A 790 -0.95 39.26 5.67
CA ILE A 790 -1.53 39.26 7.02
C ILE A 790 -0.72 40.21 7.92
N ILE A 791 -1.40 41.08 8.62
CA ILE A 791 -0.80 42.02 9.58
C ILE A 791 -1.56 41.97 10.93
N THR A 792 -0.81 42.01 12.04
CA THR A 792 -1.39 42.21 13.38
C THR A 792 -1.28 43.68 13.72
N LYS A 793 -2.41 44.36 14.00
CA LYS A 793 -2.42 45.72 14.52
C LYS A 793 -2.38 45.77 16.01
#